data_e874f61f03d7f8cfec99ae564fc0e655
#
_entry.id   e874f61f03d7f8cfec99ae564fc0e655
#
_cell.length_a   1.000
_cell.length_b   1.000
_cell.length_c   1.000
_cell.angle_alpha   90.00
_cell.angle_beta   90.00
_cell.angle_gamma   90.00
#
_symmetry.space_group_name_H-M   'P 1'
#
loop_
_entity.id
_entity.type
_entity.pdbx_description
1 polymer ?
#
loop_
_entity_poly.entity_id
_entity_poly.type
_entity_poly.pdbx_seq_one_letter_code
_entity_poly.pdbx_strand_id
1 'polypeptide(L)'
;MCYRRGWTENRSEYVGRGMNRKQRRRRQKLAARRTKKKTNGGLQARLQVAIAHHQAGRLAEAESIYKDVLRADPANGPAHNNLGIAYKAHGKLDEANACYRRALKINPNDASAHANLANVLYDQGKVDDAFASYRRALEIDPDNADTHYNLGIALKGQGRMDEAIARCRRALEIRPSYFAAAWNAHLCLPILYDSDEDIKSHRSRWEAGIEKLDRLVDLESRDGIVEAVKATTSSTNFFLHYQGMNDLALQKRYGALLHRVARAAYPDLAEPPERRTLAPGDRIRVGFLSPHLYRHTIYKLFGRWITDLNGDEFETHAFHTGTTFDQATSDLKEKSDFFYADLGSNQAAIQAIRSARLDILIYLDIGMHPSIQLLAALKLAPVQCMTWGHPVTSGLPTMDYFLTSDLMEPADGDGHYSEKLIRLPNLSISYAPLDEGPPADAGRDVARGPDDVVYLCSQNLFKILPRFDEVCAAIASRAPRARFRFIGHASSFVTDSFFKRLSRAFQGRGLDAKDYCTIHPKMSQSEFLGFTASADVFLDTIGWSGGNTTLETVALDVPVVTLPGPMMRSRHSYAILKMMGVEDTIARDIDGYVDIAVRLGVDPAWRHEIVGKMRTNKKTIYNDDQAIRGLERFLIDACGRAS
;
A
#
# COMPACT_ATOMS: atom_id res chain seq x y z
N MET A 1 -86.17 24.87 37.24
CA MET A 1 -86.10 26.01 38.19
C MET A 1 -85.04 26.94 37.66
N CYS A 2 -85.47 28.02 37.00
CA CYS A 2 -85.62 29.41 37.49
C CYS A 2 -84.27 30.04 37.85
N TYR A 3 -83.75 31.19 37.32
CA TYR A 3 -84.31 32.41 36.73
C TYR A 3 -83.15 33.13 36.07
N ARG A 4 -83.16 33.59 34.85
CA ARG A 4 -83.50 34.93 34.30
C ARG A 4 -82.86 36.13 34.96
N ARG A 5 -82.16 36.91 34.12
CA ARG A 5 -82.18 38.31 33.70
C ARG A 5 -80.75 38.85 33.74
N GLY A 6 -80.21 39.43 32.75
CA GLY A 6 -80.62 40.48 31.84
C GLY A 6 -80.07 41.79 32.34
N TRP A 7 -79.21 42.42 31.53
CA TRP A 7 -79.24 43.87 31.29
C TRP A 7 -78.23 44.28 30.21
N THR A 8 -78.73 45.08 29.38
CA THR A 8 -78.25 45.72 28.19
C THR A 8 -77.31 46.90 28.48
N GLU A 9 -76.53 47.26 27.43
CA GLU A 9 -76.04 48.59 27.06
C GLU A 9 -74.87 49.16 27.86
N ASN A 10 -73.77 49.46 27.27
CA ASN A 10 -73.52 50.69 26.50
C ASN A 10 -72.06 50.82 26.03
N ARG A 11 -71.88 51.14 24.78
CA ARG A 11 -70.94 52.05 24.18
C ARG A 11 -69.63 52.37 24.93
N SER A 12 -68.55 52.13 24.25
CA SER A 12 -67.78 53.32 23.81
C SER A 12 -66.67 52.90 22.83
N GLU A 13 -66.67 53.55 21.77
CA GLU A 13 -65.60 53.82 20.84
C GLU A 13 -64.21 53.78 21.51
N TYR A 14 -63.38 52.78 21.09
CA TYR A 14 -61.96 52.94 21.12
C TYR A 14 -61.45 53.01 19.69
N VAL A 15 -61.29 54.26 19.27
CA VAL A 15 -60.58 54.78 18.14
C VAL A 15 -59.31 53.95 17.92
N GLY A 16 -59.28 53.21 16.81
CA GLY A 16 -58.10 52.53 16.31
C GLY A 16 -57.00 53.56 16.02
N ARG A 17 -56.12 53.82 17.00
CA ARG A 17 -54.83 54.50 16.74
C ARG A 17 -54.06 53.60 15.78
N GLY A 18 -54.11 53.96 14.50
CA GLY A 18 -53.31 53.37 13.45
C GLY A 18 -51.83 53.40 13.86
N MET A 19 -51.23 52.18 13.94
CA MET A 19 -49.82 52.08 14.24
C MET A 19 -49.01 53.01 13.33
N ASN A 20 -48.24 53.89 13.94
CA ASN A 20 -47.37 54.81 13.24
C ASN A 20 -46.39 54.01 12.34
N ARG A 21 -46.00 54.60 11.21
CA ARG A 21 -45.10 54.00 10.18
C ARG A 21 -43.81 53.37 10.79
N LYS A 22 -43.34 53.92 11.91
CA LYS A 22 -42.18 53.45 12.69
C LYS A 22 -42.50 52.18 13.47
N GLN A 23 -43.71 52.05 14.03
CA GLN A 23 -44.20 50.85 14.76
C GLN A 23 -44.52 49.72 13.79
N ARG A 24 -45.09 49.98 12.60
CA ARG A 24 -45.30 48.98 11.53
C ARG A 24 -43.95 48.43 11.03
N ARG A 25 -42.95 49.27 10.77
CA ARG A 25 -41.61 48.82 10.38
C ARG A 25 -40.92 47.99 11.48
N ARG A 26 -41.10 48.36 12.76
CA ARG A 26 -40.54 47.59 13.89
C ARG A 26 -41.19 46.24 14.03
N ARG A 27 -42.50 46.12 13.85
CA ARG A 27 -43.28 44.84 13.88
C ARG A 27 -42.95 43.98 12.68
N GLN A 28 -42.77 44.52 11.48
CA GLN A 28 -42.31 43.79 10.29
C GLN A 28 -40.87 43.30 10.47
N LYS A 29 -39.95 44.09 11.00
CA LYS A 29 -38.59 43.67 11.34
C LYS A 29 -38.59 42.56 12.40
N LEU A 30 -39.42 42.61 13.41
CA LEU A 30 -39.55 41.58 14.44
C LEU A 30 -40.16 40.28 13.90
N ALA A 31 -41.22 40.39 13.07
CA ALA A 31 -41.79 39.23 12.39
C ALA A 31 -40.80 38.56 11.44
N ALA A 32 -40.09 39.33 10.61
CA ALA A 32 -39.03 38.83 9.73
C ALA A 32 -37.87 38.17 10.51
N ARG A 33 -37.48 38.77 11.68
CA ARG A 33 -36.50 38.13 12.57
C ARG A 33 -36.99 36.81 13.19
N ARG A 34 -38.27 36.72 13.59
CA ARG A 34 -38.91 35.52 14.12
C ARG A 34 -39.01 34.41 13.05
N THR A 35 -39.42 34.80 11.82
CA THR A 35 -39.49 33.85 10.69
C THR A 35 -38.09 33.36 10.33
N LYS A 36 -37.08 34.22 10.23
CA LYS A 36 -35.67 33.87 9.96
C LYS A 36 -35.08 32.98 11.06
N LYS A 37 -35.43 33.23 12.34
CA LYS A 37 -34.98 32.39 13.47
C LYS A 37 -35.65 30.98 13.44
N LYS A 38 -36.93 30.89 13.01
CA LYS A 38 -37.67 29.65 12.88
C LYS A 38 -37.19 28.80 11.68
N THR A 39 -36.87 29.48 10.55
CA THR A 39 -36.29 28.84 9.35
C THR A 39 -34.87 28.34 9.64
N ASN A 40 -34.03 29.15 10.29
CA ASN A 40 -32.69 28.72 10.67
C ASN A 40 -32.70 27.54 11.66
N GLY A 41 -33.62 27.51 12.63
CA GLY A 41 -33.78 26.37 13.55
C GLY A 41 -34.16 25.06 12.81
N GLY A 42 -35.02 25.17 11.81
CA GLY A 42 -35.39 24.04 10.97
C GLY A 42 -34.24 23.51 10.08
N LEU A 43 -33.45 24.42 9.51
CA LEU A 43 -32.27 24.04 8.70
C LEU A 43 -31.16 23.42 9.56
N GLN A 44 -30.94 23.96 10.77
CA GLN A 44 -29.98 23.39 11.71
C GLN A 44 -30.36 21.95 12.12
N ALA A 45 -31.65 21.71 12.40
CA ALA A 45 -32.14 20.37 12.70
C ALA A 45 -31.95 19.39 11.52
N ARG A 46 -32.23 19.84 10.29
CA ARG A 46 -31.97 19.03 9.08
C ARG A 46 -30.49 18.75 8.88
N LEU A 47 -29.61 19.72 9.16
CA LEU A 47 -28.16 19.52 9.11
C LEU A 47 -27.71 18.45 10.10
N GLN A 48 -28.24 18.46 11.33
CA GLN A 48 -27.94 17.41 12.32
C GLN A 48 -28.42 16.03 11.88
N VAL A 49 -29.60 15.93 11.26
CA VAL A 49 -30.08 14.66 10.67
C VAL A 49 -29.13 14.18 9.57
N ALA A 50 -28.67 15.06 8.68
CA ALA A 50 -27.70 14.71 7.65
C ALA A 50 -26.37 14.22 8.24
N ILE A 51 -25.86 14.88 9.30
CA ILE A 51 -24.67 14.45 10.03
C ILE A 51 -24.88 13.06 10.64
N ALA A 52 -26.04 12.79 11.24
CA ALA A 52 -26.36 11.47 11.79
C ALA A 52 -26.40 10.35 10.72
N HIS A 53 -26.97 10.64 9.53
CA HIS A 53 -26.90 9.72 8.40
C HIS A 53 -25.46 9.49 7.94
N HIS A 54 -24.67 10.56 7.85
CA HIS A 54 -23.27 10.47 7.46
C HIS A 54 -22.45 9.59 8.43
N GLN A 55 -22.60 9.84 9.74
CA GLN A 55 -21.94 9.04 10.79
C GLN A 55 -22.39 7.56 10.79
N ALA A 56 -23.62 7.30 10.37
CA ALA A 56 -24.16 5.95 10.22
C ALA A 56 -23.77 5.28 8.87
N GLY A 57 -22.91 5.92 8.07
CA GLY A 57 -22.47 5.40 6.75
C GLY A 57 -23.53 5.51 5.64
N ARG A 58 -24.70 6.10 5.90
CA ARG A 58 -25.76 6.34 4.92
C ARG A 58 -25.45 7.61 4.11
N LEU A 59 -24.42 7.51 3.27
CA LEU A 59 -23.84 8.67 2.58
C LEU A 59 -24.78 9.28 1.54
N ALA A 60 -25.56 8.46 0.83
CA ALA A 60 -26.50 8.93 -0.19
C ALA A 60 -27.65 9.77 0.42
N GLU A 61 -28.20 9.33 1.55
CA GLU A 61 -29.22 10.06 2.30
C GLU A 61 -28.63 11.37 2.88
N ALA A 62 -27.43 11.30 3.43
CA ALA A 62 -26.73 12.49 3.93
C ALA A 62 -26.51 13.52 2.81
N GLU A 63 -26.00 13.09 1.64
CA GLU A 63 -25.78 13.92 0.45
C GLU A 63 -27.07 14.62 0.02
N SER A 64 -28.19 13.87 -0.06
CA SER A 64 -29.51 14.41 -0.42
C SER A 64 -29.94 15.52 0.54
N ILE A 65 -29.83 15.28 1.85
CA ILE A 65 -30.24 16.27 2.86
C ILE A 65 -29.31 17.50 2.86
N TYR A 66 -27.99 17.33 2.70
CA TYR A 66 -27.06 18.46 2.56
C TYR A 66 -27.42 19.33 1.34
N LYS A 67 -27.75 18.75 0.21
CA LYS A 67 -28.21 19.48 -0.99
C LYS A 67 -29.51 20.22 -0.74
N ASP A 68 -30.46 19.64 0.03
CA ASP A 68 -31.70 20.31 0.40
C ASP A 68 -31.44 21.53 1.30
N VAL A 69 -30.53 21.39 2.29
CA VAL A 69 -30.11 22.50 3.14
C VAL A 69 -29.49 23.62 2.30
N LEU A 70 -28.62 23.27 1.33
CA LEU A 70 -27.95 24.25 0.48
C LEU A 70 -28.89 24.88 -0.56
N ARG A 71 -29.96 24.21 -0.98
CA ARG A 71 -31.02 24.84 -1.79
C ARG A 71 -31.80 25.91 -0.99
N ALA A 72 -32.00 25.69 0.28
CA ALA A 72 -32.67 26.64 1.16
C ALA A 72 -31.77 27.75 1.69
N ASP A 73 -30.49 27.46 1.92
CA ASP A 73 -29.46 28.39 2.38
C ASP A 73 -28.12 28.12 1.65
N PRO A 74 -27.92 28.71 0.47
CA PRO A 74 -26.68 28.56 -0.32
C PRO A 74 -25.42 29.10 0.39
N ALA A 75 -25.58 29.90 1.46
CA ALA A 75 -24.49 30.44 2.25
C ALA A 75 -24.19 29.62 3.52
N ASN A 76 -24.65 28.38 3.59
CA ASN A 76 -24.39 27.50 4.73
C ASN A 76 -23.02 26.85 4.60
N GLY A 77 -21.98 27.45 5.19
CA GLY A 77 -20.59 26.94 5.17
C GLY A 77 -20.46 25.52 5.70
N PRO A 78 -20.99 25.20 6.90
CA PRO A 78 -20.96 23.82 7.43
C PRO A 78 -21.60 22.79 6.50
N ALA A 79 -22.72 23.11 5.84
CA ALA A 79 -23.36 22.19 4.90
C ALA A 79 -22.49 21.94 3.66
N HIS A 80 -21.80 22.96 3.13
CA HIS A 80 -20.82 22.80 2.07
C HIS A 80 -19.63 21.92 2.52
N ASN A 81 -19.06 22.17 3.70
CA ASN A 81 -17.97 21.36 4.23
C ASN A 81 -18.38 19.88 4.37
N ASN A 82 -19.53 19.61 4.98
CA ASN A 82 -20.00 18.24 5.20
C ASN A 82 -20.40 17.52 3.89
N LEU A 83 -20.95 18.23 2.91
CA LEU A 83 -21.20 17.71 1.57
C LEU A 83 -19.87 17.34 0.89
N GLY A 84 -18.84 18.16 1.06
CA GLY A 84 -17.49 17.87 0.58
C GLY A 84 -16.93 16.58 1.17
N ILE A 85 -17.13 16.30 2.48
CA ILE A 85 -16.72 15.06 3.12
C ILE A 85 -17.48 13.85 2.50
N ALA A 86 -18.80 13.99 2.27
CA ALA A 86 -19.59 12.93 1.62
C ALA A 86 -19.11 12.66 0.18
N TYR A 87 -18.82 13.69 -0.60
CA TYR A 87 -18.27 13.53 -1.95
C TYR A 87 -16.88 12.85 -1.95
N LYS A 88 -16.00 13.24 -1.02
CA LYS A 88 -14.70 12.59 -0.86
C LYS A 88 -14.86 11.09 -0.57
N ALA A 89 -15.77 10.72 0.33
CA ALA A 89 -16.05 9.32 0.66
C ALA A 89 -16.58 8.50 -0.55
N HIS A 90 -17.23 9.15 -1.52
CA HIS A 90 -17.64 8.56 -2.80
C HIS A 90 -16.56 8.64 -3.91
N GLY A 91 -15.34 9.09 -3.60
CA GLY A 91 -14.27 9.28 -4.60
C GLY A 91 -14.46 10.47 -5.55
N LYS A 92 -15.48 11.33 -5.33
CA LYS A 92 -15.79 12.52 -6.14
C LYS A 92 -14.92 13.69 -5.69
N LEU A 93 -13.62 13.62 -6.04
CA LEU A 93 -12.63 14.56 -5.49
C LEU A 93 -12.83 16.00 -5.99
N ASP A 94 -13.26 16.20 -7.25
CA ASP A 94 -13.47 17.54 -7.81
C ASP A 94 -14.67 18.23 -7.19
N GLU A 95 -15.77 17.51 -6.98
CA GLU A 95 -16.94 18.01 -6.30
C GLU A 95 -16.65 18.35 -4.82
N ALA A 96 -15.87 17.49 -4.14
CA ALA A 96 -15.42 17.75 -2.78
C ALA A 96 -14.59 19.04 -2.69
N ASN A 97 -13.61 19.20 -3.60
CA ASN A 97 -12.80 20.42 -3.71
C ASN A 97 -13.67 21.67 -3.90
N ALA A 98 -14.65 21.60 -4.83
CA ALA A 98 -15.55 22.73 -5.08
C ALA A 98 -16.38 23.09 -3.83
N CYS A 99 -16.85 22.09 -3.08
CA CYS A 99 -17.59 22.29 -1.84
C CYS A 99 -16.75 22.96 -0.75
N TYR A 100 -15.53 22.50 -0.52
CA TYR A 100 -14.63 23.12 0.47
C TYR A 100 -14.25 24.55 0.11
N ARG A 101 -13.95 24.82 -1.17
CA ARG A 101 -13.70 26.19 -1.64
C ARG A 101 -14.92 27.11 -1.45
N ARG A 102 -16.14 26.60 -1.59
CA ARG A 102 -17.36 27.36 -1.29
C ARG A 102 -17.50 27.63 0.21
N ALA A 103 -17.24 26.62 1.07
CA ALA A 103 -17.23 26.80 2.51
C ALA A 103 -16.23 27.90 2.92
N LEU A 104 -15.02 27.90 2.35
CA LEU A 104 -13.97 28.88 2.63
C LEU A 104 -14.27 30.28 2.06
N LYS A 105 -15.02 30.40 0.96
CA LYS A 105 -15.54 31.70 0.51
C LYS A 105 -16.54 32.31 1.49
N ILE A 106 -17.30 31.46 2.19
CA ILE A 106 -18.28 31.91 3.20
C ILE A 106 -17.57 32.22 4.52
N ASN A 107 -16.68 31.35 4.96
CA ASN A 107 -15.86 31.54 6.16
C ASN A 107 -14.38 31.23 5.86
N PRO A 108 -13.55 32.25 5.54
CA PRO A 108 -12.13 32.06 5.27
C PRO A 108 -11.29 31.55 6.46
N ASN A 109 -11.84 31.59 7.67
CA ASN A 109 -11.20 31.12 8.90
C ASN A 109 -11.80 29.79 9.41
N ASP A 110 -12.30 28.95 8.52
CA ASP A 110 -12.73 27.60 8.86
C ASP A 110 -11.55 26.62 8.77
N ALA A 111 -10.91 26.32 9.91
CA ALA A 111 -9.77 25.41 10.00
C ALA A 111 -10.11 24.02 9.45
N SER A 112 -11.31 23.50 9.75
CA SER A 112 -11.77 22.18 9.29
C SER A 112 -11.91 22.14 7.76
N ALA A 113 -12.47 23.20 7.16
CA ALA A 113 -12.60 23.27 5.71
C ALA A 113 -11.23 23.37 5.01
N HIS A 114 -10.25 24.09 5.60
CA HIS A 114 -8.87 24.13 5.10
C HIS A 114 -8.20 22.75 5.20
N ALA A 115 -8.35 22.04 6.32
CA ALA A 115 -7.78 20.70 6.51
C ALA A 115 -8.40 19.67 5.53
N ASN A 116 -9.73 19.72 5.35
CA ASN A 116 -10.43 18.85 4.41
C ASN A 116 -10.06 19.14 2.95
N LEU A 117 -9.92 20.44 2.59
CA LEU A 117 -9.42 20.84 1.27
C LEU A 117 -8.00 20.32 1.04
N ALA A 118 -7.12 20.38 2.05
CA ALA A 118 -5.76 19.88 1.97
C ALA A 118 -5.73 18.37 1.69
N ASN A 119 -6.56 17.58 2.38
CA ASN A 119 -6.68 16.15 2.12
C ASN A 119 -7.06 15.86 0.65
N VAL A 120 -8.05 16.56 0.11
CA VAL A 120 -8.49 16.36 -1.29
C VAL A 120 -7.43 16.81 -2.29
N LEU A 121 -6.77 17.94 -2.05
CA LEU A 121 -5.67 18.41 -2.90
C LEU A 121 -4.51 17.40 -2.93
N TYR A 122 -4.20 16.80 -1.78
CA TYR A 122 -3.18 15.76 -1.69
C TYR A 122 -3.58 14.51 -2.51
N ASP A 123 -4.83 14.04 -2.37
CA ASP A 123 -5.38 12.91 -3.13
C ASP A 123 -5.42 13.20 -4.65
N GLN A 124 -5.55 14.48 -5.05
CA GLN A 124 -5.44 14.94 -6.44
C GLN A 124 -3.98 15.10 -6.93
N GLY A 125 -2.98 14.82 -6.11
CA GLY A 125 -1.55 15.02 -6.44
C GLY A 125 -1.07 16.47 -6.40
N LYS A 126 -1.91 17.42 -5.94
CA LYS A 126 -1.57 18.86 -5.80
C LYS A 126 -0.89 19.12 -4.46
N VAL A 127 0.32 18.59 -4.31
CA VAL A 127 1.02 18.47 -3.02
C VAL A 127 1.31 19.83 -2.38
N ASP A 128 1.81 20.79 -3.14
CA ASP A 128 2.17 22.11 -2.62
C ASP A 128 0.95 22.89 -2.11
N ASP A 129 -0.15 22.85 -2.87
CA ASP A 129 -1.44 23.46 -2.48
C ASP A 129 -2.01 22.78 -1.22
N ALA A 130 -1.86 21.45 -1.11
CA ALA A 130 -2.26 20.71 0.08
C ALA A 130 -1.49 21.17 1.33
N PHE A 131 -0.16 21.27 1.24
CA PHE A 131 0.66 21.76 2.35
C PHE A 131 0.36 23.21 2.73
N ALA A 132 0.09 24.09 1.75
CA ALA A 132 -0.35 25.45 2.02
C ALA A 132 -1.69 25.48 2.79
N SER A 133 -2.63 24.62 2.40
CA SER A 133 -3.94 24.50 3.05
C SER A 133 -3.83 23.92 4.47
N TYR A 134 -2.99 22.92 4.70
CA TYR A 134 -2.70 22.40 6.06
C TYR A 134 -2.06 23.47 6.96
N ARG A 135 -1.09 24.24 6.44
CA ARG A 135 -0.47 25.33 7.21
C ARG A 135 -1.53 26.35 7.61
N ARG A 136 -2.40 26.74 6.68
CA ARG A 136 -3.48 27.68 6.99
C ARG A 136 -4.46 27.14 8.04
N ALA A 137 -4.80 25.85 7.98
CA ALA A 137 -5.64 25.21 9.01
C ALA A 137 -4.99 25.32 10.40
N LEU A 138 -3.68 25.03 10.51
CA LEU A 138 -2.94 25.07 11.77
C LEU A 138 -2.60 26.49 12.26
N GLU A 139 -2.57 27.50 11.38
CA GLU A 139 -2.51 28.91 11.78
C GLU A 139 -3.80 29.35 12.47
N ILE A 140 -4.95 28.81 12.03
CA ILE A 140 -6.27 29.12 12.59
C ILE A 140 -6.52 28.32 13.88
N ASP A 141 -6.20 27.03 13.86
CA ASP A 141 -6.40 26.11 14.98
C ASP A 141 -5.10 25.29 15.21
N PRO A 142 -4.14 25.81 16.00
CA PRO A 142 -2.84 25.17 16.24
C PRO A 142 -2.93 23.86 17.03
N ASP A 143 -4.02 23.62 17.75
CA ASP A 143 -4.21 22.45 18.61
C ASP A 143 -5.17 21.42 17.99
N ASN A 144 -5.30 21.43 16.66
CA ASN A 144 -6.09 20.43 15.94
C ASN A 144 -5.30 19.14 15.70
N ALA A 145 -5.52 18.13 16.55
CA ALA A 145 -4.82 16.84 16.48
C ALA A 145 -5.01 16.13 15.13
N ASP A 146 -6.21 16.18 14.55
CA ASP A 146 -6.49 15.53 13.27
C ASP A 146 -5.75 16.20 12.11
N THR A 147 -5.65 17.54 12.12
CA THR A 147 -4.87 18.28 11.11
C THR A 147 -3.38 17.95 11.22
N HIS A 148 -2.82 17.89 12.44
CA HIS A 148 -1.43 17.47 12.64
C HIS A 148 -1.20 16.04 12.13
N TYR A 149 -2.08 15.11 12.46
CA TYR A 149 -1.99 13.73 12.00
C TYR A 149 -2.05 13.64 10.46
N ASN A 150 -3.04 14.28 9.82
CA ASN A 150 -3.21 14.25 8.36
C ASN A 150 -2.02 14.88 7.63
N LEU A 151 -1.49 16.00 8.15
CA LEU A 151 -0.23 16.58 7.63
C LEU A 151 0.94 15.61 7.81
N GLY A 152 1.01 14.88 8.94
CA GLY A 152 2.01 13.85 9.17
C GLY A 152 1.94 12.72 8.12
N ILE A 153 0.73 12.26 7.79
CA ILE A 153 0.52 11.24 6.74
C ILE A 153 0.92 11.76 5.36
N ALA A 154 0.58 13.01 5.02
CA ALA A 154 0.97 13.62 3.75
C ALA A 154 2.50 13.77 3.64
N LEU A 155 3.18 14.19 4.70
CA LEU A 155 4.65 14.28 4.78
C LEU A 155 5.31 12.90 4.63
N LYS A 156 4.75 11.87 5.29
CA LYS A 156 5.19 10.48 5.13
C LYS A 156 5.14 10.02 3.68
N GLY A 157 4.04 10.31 2.98
CA GLY A 157 3.87 9.98 1.55
C GLY A 157 4.90 10.69 0.64
N GLN A 158 5.42 11.85 1.06
CA GLN A 158 6.51 12.55 0.38
C GLN A 158 7.92 12.10 0.82
N GLY A 159 8.04 11.15 1.75
CA GLY A 159 9.32 10.69 2.29
C GLY A 159 9.95 11.63 3.32
N ARG A 160 9.26 12.71 3.73
CA ARG A 160 9.71 13.69 4.75
C ARG A 160 9.48 13.14 6.16
N MET A 161 10.22 12.11 6.51
CA MET A 161 9.89 11.22 7.61
C MET A 161 10.00 11.87 8.99
N ASP A 162 11.07 12.65 9.24
CA ASP A 162 11.26 13.31 10.54
C ASP A 162 10.16 14.33 10.82
N GLU A 163 9.74 15.06 9.80
CA GLU A 163 8.63 16.01 9.90
C GLU A 163 7.30 15.28 10.11
N ALA A 164 7.09 14.14 9.44
CA ALA A 164 5.91 13.31 9.64
C ALA A 164 5.81 12.83 11.10
N ILE A 165 6.91 12.30 11.64
CA ILE A 165 6.99 11.86 13.03
C ILE A 165 6.73 13.02 14.01
N ALA A 166 7.33 14.20 13.76
CA ALA A 166 7.12 15.39 14.59
C ALA A 166 5.64 15.80 14.62
N ARG A 167 4.95 15.78 13.47
CA ARG A 167 3.51 16.07 13.40
C ARG A 167 2.65 15.04 14.11
N CYS A 168 2.94 13.75 13.95
CA CYS A 168 2.23 12.69 14.69
C CYS A 168 2.46 12.80 16.22
N ARG A 169 3.67 13.15 16.68
CA ARG A 169 3.95 13.41 18.10
C ARG A 169 3.15 14.61 18.62
N ARG A 170 3.06 15.70 17.84
CA ARG A 170 2.23 16.84 18.23
C ARG A 170 0.75 16.46 18.35
N ALA A 171 0.23 15.63 17.43
CA ALA A 171 -1.13 15.10 17.54
C ALA A 171 -1.35 14.31 18.84
N LEU A 172 -0.34 13.53 19.30
CA LEU A 172 -0.37 12.80 20.56
C LEU A 172 -0.31 13.70 21.80
N GLU A 173 0.49 14.77 21.76
CA GLU A 173 0.52 15.75 22.85
C GLU A 173 -0.86 16.38 23.08
N ILE A 174 -1.58 16.66 21.97
CA ILE A 174 -2.93 17.24 22.01
C ILE A 174 -3.97 16.19 22.44
N ARG A 175 -3.89 14.98 21.86
CA ARG A 175 -4.82 13.88 22.14
C ARG A 175 -4.05 12.57 22.43
N PRO A 176 -3.69 12.30 23.70
CA PRO A 176 -2.88 11.13 24.09
C PRO A 176 -3.48 9.77 23.70
N SER A 177 -4.81 9.67 23.58
CA SER A 177 -5.52 8.46 23.14
C SER A 177 -5.53 8.23 21.62
N TYR A 178 -4.88 9.10 20.83
CA TYR A 178 -4.88 9.00 19.37
C TYR A 178 -3.99 7.87 18.88
N PHE A 179 -4.47 6.64 18.92
CA PHE A 179 -3.66 5.46 18.62
C PHE A 179 -3.09 5.45 17.20
N ALA A 180 -3.82 5.95 16.19
CA ALA A 180 -3.31 6.06 14.83
C ALA A 180 -2.11 7.03 14.71
N ALA A 181 -2.09 8.10 15.50
CA ALA A 181 -0.95 9.00 15.58
C ALA A 181 0.24 8.34 16.31
N ALA A 182 -0.02 7.56 17.39
CA ALA A 182 0.99 6.77 18.08
C ALA A 182 1.62 5.74 17.13
N TRP A 183 0.79 5.01 16.37
CA TRP A 183 1.22 4.04 15.36
C TRP A 183 2.23 4.65 14.39
N ASN A 184 1.88 5.78 13.77
CA ASN A 184 2.78 6.45 12.82
C ASN A 184 4.00 7.09 13.50
N ALA A 185 3.87 7.71 14.67
CA ALA A 185 4.98 8.30 15.40
C ALA A 185 6.06 7.27 15.78
N HIS A 186 5.66 6.03 16.06
CA HIS A 186 6.56 4.98 16.53
C HIS A 186 7.05 4.05 15.42
N LEU A 187 6.19 3.67 14.47
CA LEU A 187 6.52 2.67 13.44
C LEU A 187 6.90 3.24 12.08
N CYS A 188 6.84 4.57 11.90
CA CYS A 188 7.24 5.18 10.64
C CYS A 188 8.73 5.01 10.39
N LEU A 189 9.10 4.52 9.19
CA LEU A 189 10.48 4.31 8.77
C LEU A 189 10.78 5.13 7.52
N PRO A 190 12.01 5.63 7.36
CA PRO A 190 12.41 6.33 6.15
C PRO A 190 12.34 5.41 4.92
N ILE A 191 12.11 6.03 3.76
CA ILE A 191 12.15 5.34 2.46
C ILE A 191 13.61 5.03 2.07
N LEU A 192 14.53 5.91 2.44
CA LEU A 192 15.97 5.78 2.21
C LEU A 192 16.73 5.94 3.52
N TYR A 193 17.88 5.29 3.61
CA TYR A 193 18.82 5.38 4.72
C TYR A 193 20.14 6.00 4.24
N ASP A 194 20.79 6.76 5.08
CA ASP A 194 22.06 7.41 4.76
C ASP A 194 23.29 6.51 5.00
N SER A 195 23.19 5.55 5.92
CA SER A 195 24.24 4.59 6.26
C SER A 195 23.67 3.31 6.89
N ASP A 196 24.51 2.29 7.09
CA ASP A 196 24.13 1.08 7.81
C ASP A 196 23.89 1.34 9.32
N GLU A 197 24.55 2.36 9.91
CA GLU A 197 24.31 2.84 11.28
C GLU A 197 22.94 3.50 11.41
N ASP A 198 22.56 4.26 10.41
CA ASP A 198 21.23 4.87 10.32
C ASP A 198 20.13 3.80 10.27
N ILE A 199 20.33 2.72 9.50
CA ILE A 199 19.44 1.55 9.49
C ILE A 199 19.29 0.97 10.89
N LYS A 200 20.38 0.74 11.62
CA LYS A 200 20.37 0.16 12.97
C LYS A 200 19.63 1.07 13.96
N SER A 201 19.86 2.38 13.88
CA SER A 201 19.19 3.38 14.72
C SER A 201 17.67 3.38 14.52
N HIS A 202 17.23 3.44 13.27
CA HIS A 202 15.79 3.40 12.93
C HIS A 202 15.15 2.07 13.32
N ARG A 203 15.86 0.96 13.18
CA ARG A 203 15.38 -0.36 13.58
C ARG A 203 15.19 -0.45 15.11
N SER A 204 16.17 0.01 15.90
CA SER A 204 16.05 0.05 17.38
C SER A 204 14.92 0.97 17.84
N ARG A 205 14.73 2.12 17.17
CA ARG A 205 13.60 3.01 17.43
C ARG A 205 12.26 2.32 17.14
N TRP A 206 12.17 1.57 16.04
CA TRP A 206 10.97 0.82 15.66
C TRP A 206 10.65 -0.29 16.68
N GLU A 207 11.69 -1.03 17.12
CA GLU A 207 11.56 -2.06 18.14
C GLU A 207 11.02 -1.51 19.46
N ALA A 208 11.60 -0.42 19.96
CA ALA A 208 11.10 0.28 21.14
C ALA A 208 9.68 0.85 20.92
N GLY A 209 9.35 1.19 19.67
CA GLY A 209 8.04 1.69 19.26
C GLY A 209 6.96 0.64 19.38
N ILE A 210 7.19 -0.58 18.89
CA ILE A 210 6.18 -1.66 18.98
C ILE A 210 5.88 -2.02 20.43
N GLU A 211 6.88 -1.99 21.33
CA GLU A 211 6.67 -2.23 22.74
C GLU A 211 5.79 -1.16 23.40
N LYS A 212 5.93 0.10 22.99
CA LYS A 212 5.07 1.19 23.48
C LYS A 212 3.64 1.04 22.98
N LEU A 213 3.46 0.70 21.71
CA LEU A 213 2.14 0.49 21.12
C LEU A 213 1.40 -0.67 21.78
N ASP A 214 2.11 -1.75 22.12
CA ASP A 214 1.55 -2.91 22.81
C ASP A 214 0.95 -2.57 24.19
N ARG A 215 1.53 -1.56 24.86
CA ARG A 215 1.04 -1.04 26.14
C ARG A 215 -0.06 0.02 25.99
N LEU A 216 -0.07 0.76 24.87
CA LEU A 216 -1.00 1.88 24.64
C LEU A 216 -2.32 1.43 24.02
N VAL A 217 -2.35 0.27 23.36
CA VAL A 217 -3.55 -0.20 22.67
C VAL A 217 -4.67 -0.51 23.67
N ASP A 218 -5.80 0.17 23.50
CA ASP A 218 -7.03 -0.13 24.24
C ASP A 218 -7.87 -1.13 23.44
N LEU A 219 -7.98 -2.35 23.96
CA LEU A 219 -8.78 -3.43 23.40
C LEU A 219 -9.98 -3.82 24.29
N GLU A 220 -10.26 -3.03 25.33
CA GLU A 220 -11.38 -3.24 26.24
C GLU A 220 -12.58 -2.38 25.84
N SER A 221 -12.35 -1.14 25.41
CA SER A 221 -13.40 -0.25 24.96
C SER A 221 -13.70 -0.41 23.45
N ARG A 222 -14.96 -0.21 23.09
CA ARG A 222 -15.39 -0.21 21.67
C ARG A 222 -14.64 0.84 20.85
N ASP A 223 -14.46 2.03 21.40
CA ASP A 223 -13.79 3.13 20.70
C ASP A 223 -12.29 2.85 20.53
N GLY A 224 -11.64 2.26 21.55
CA GLY A 224 -10.25 1.83 21.47
C GLY A 224 -10.04 0.75 20.41
N ILE A 225 -10.92 -0.26 20.33
CA ILE A 225 -10.87 -1.29 19.29
C ILE A 225 -11.00 -0.67 17.90
N VAL A 226 -11.97 0.25 17.70
CA VAL A 226 -12.15 0.95 16.42
C VAL A 226 -10.90 1.74 16.04
N GLU A 227 -10.30 2.47 16.97
CA GLU A 227 -9.06 3.22 16.71
C GLU A 227 -7.86 2.29 16.44
N ALA A 228 -7.75 1.15 17.13
CA ALA A 228 -6.72 0.16 16.88
C ALA A 228 -6.85 -0.46 15.47
N VAL A 229 -8.07 -0.81 15.05
CA VAL A 229 -8.34 -1.32 13.69
C VAL A 229 -7.97 -0.26 12.64
N LYS A 230 -8.37 1.00 12.83
CA LYS A 230 -8.01 2.09 11.91
C LYS A 230 -6.50 2.25 11.78
N ALA A 231 -5.78 2.19 12.90
CA ALA A 231 -4.32 2.32 12.90
C ALA A 231 -3.66 1.16 12.14
N THR A 232 -4.02 -0.08 12.45
CA THR A 232 -3.45 -1.29 11.85
C THR A 232 -3.81 -1.46 10.37
N THR A 233 -4.93 -0.88 9.92
CA THR A 233 -5.35 -0.87 8.51
C THR A 233 -4.94 0.39 7.75
N SER A 234 -4.23 1.33 8.38
CA SER A 234 -3.79 2.57 7.74
C SER A 234 -2.46 2.42 6.98
N SER A 235 -1.59 1.53 7.40
CA SER A 235 -0.28 1.28 6.77
C SER A 235 0.29 -0.06 7.20
N THR A 236 1.19 -0.58 6.37
CA THR A 236 2.00 -1.76 6.70
C THR A 236 3.35 -1.34 7.27
N ASN A 237 4.10 -2.29 7.79
CA ASN A 237 5.50 -2.12 8.17
C ASN A 237 6.47 -2.39 6.99
N PHE A 238 6.01 -2.20 5.77
CA PHE A 238 6.65 -2.52 4.50
C PHE A 238 8.14 -2.14 4.44
N PHE A 239 8.48 -0.91 4.84
CA PHE A 239 9.87 -0.43 4.77
C PHE A 239 10.84 -1.07 5.76
N LEU A 240 10.36 -1.77 6.80
CA LEU A 240 11.21 -2.54 7.72
C LEU A 240 11.99 -3.64 6.98
N HIS A 241 11.37 -4.24 5.98
CA HIS A 241 11.87 -5.42 5.30
C HIS A 241 13.02 -5.12 4.32
N TYR A 242 13.16 -3.86 3.90
CA TYR A 242 14.21 -3.42 2.96
C TYR A 242 15.54 -3.04 3.64
N GLN A 243 15.65 -3.25 4.94
CA GLN A 243 16.87 -2.97 5.71
C GLN A 243 17.97 -4.05 5.56
N GLY A 244 17.68 -5.16 4.86
CA GLY A 244 18.65 -6.24 4.62
C GLY A 244 18.99 -7.07 5.87
N MET A 245 18.13 -7.11 6.88
CA MET A 245 18.32 -7.79 8.15
C MET A 245 17.22 -8.83 8.40
N ASN A 246 17.47 -9.87 9.24
CA ASN A 246 16.43 -10.81 9.65
C ASN A 246 15.34 -10.11 10.47
N ASP A 247 14.08 -10.26 10.06
CA ASP A 247 12.94 -9.57 10.64
C ASP A 247 12.12 -10.45 11.59
N LEU A 248 12.44 -11.73 11.76
CA LEU A 248 11.60 -12.70 12.46
C LEU A 248 11.17 -12.23 13.86
N ALA A 249 12.12 -11.75 14.67
CA ALA A 249 11.82 -11.33 16.04
C ALA A 249 10.85 -10.14 16.09
N LEU A 250 11.06 -9.15 15.20
CA LEU A 250 10.21 -7.97 15.12
C LEU A 250 8.85 -8.29 14.50
N GLN A 251 8.82 -9.14 13.49
CA GLN A 251 7.58 -9.59 12.86
C GLN A 251 6.69 -10.39 13.81
N LYS A 252 7.26 -11.25 14.67
CA LYS A 252 6.48 -11.93 15.71
C LYS A 252 5.80 -10.97 16.68
N ARG A 253 6.49 -9.91 17.12
CA ARG A 253 5.89 -8.87 17.99
C ARG A 253 4.80 -8.10 17.26
N TYR A 254 5.08 -7.70 16.02
CA TYR A 254 4.12 -6.98 15.18
C TYR A 254 2.89 -7.83 14.87
N GLY A 255 3.07 -9.08 14.46
CA GLY A 255 2.00 -10.03 14.18
C GLY A 255 1.15 -10.36 15.41
N ALA A 256 1.78 -10.49 16.58
CA ALA A 256 1.05 -10.69 17.85
C ALA A 256 0.14 -9.51 18.19
N LEU A 257 0.60 -8.26 18.00
CA LEU A 257 -0.25 -7.07 18.20
C LEU A 257 -1.40 -7.03 17.19
N LEU A 258 -1.13 -7.28 15.90
CA LEU A 258 -2.18 -7.35 14.87
C LEU A 258 -3.23 -8.42 15.19
N HIS A 259 -2.79 -9.60 15.64
CA HIS A 259 -3.70 -10.68 16.00
C HIS A 259 -4.59 -10.33 17.21
N ARG A 260 -4.04 -9.67 18.23
CA ARG A 260 -4.83 -9.19 19.37
C ARG A 260 -5.89 -8.19 18.95
N VAL A 261 -5.53 -7.22 18.08
CA VAL A 261 -6.48 -6.23 17.54
C VAL A 261 -7.57 -6.92 16.71
N ALA A 262 -7.20 -7.86 15.84
CA ALA A 262 -8.15 -8.59 15.01
C ALA A 262 -9.14 -9.42 15.85
N ARG A 263 -8.66 -10.14 16.87
CA ARG A 263 -9.52 -10.92 17.78
C ARG A 263 -10.47 -10.02 18.58
N ALA A 264 -10.02 -8.87 19.04
CA ALA A 264 -10.88 -7.92 19.74
C ALA A 264 -11.98 -7.34 18.83
N ALA A 265 -11.65 -7.09 17.55
CA ALA A 265 -12.58 -6.57 16.57
C ALA A 265 -13.59 -7.62 16.06
N TYR A 266 -13.20 -8.90 16.03
CA TYR A 266 -13.98 -10.02 15.50
C TYR A 266 -13.97 -11.22 16.47
N PRO A 267 -14.57 -11.08 17.66
CA PRO A 267 -14.51 -12.13 18.70
C PRO A 267 -15.15 -13.45 18.25
N ASP A 268 -16.16 -13.41 17.41
CA ASP A 268 -16.85 -14.58 16.85
C ASP A 268 -15.95 -15.41 15.89
N LEU A 269 -14.79 -14.87 15.50
CA LEU A 269 -13.81 -15.53 14.64
C LEU A 269 -12.53 -15.94 15.41
N ALA A 270 -12.59 -15.97 16.73
CA ALA A 270 -11.47 -16.33 17.57
C ALA A 270 -11.04 -17.80 17.40
N GLU A 271 -12.01 -18.66 17.10
CA GLU A 271 -11.78 -20.08 16.86
C GLU A 271 -11.64 -20.37 15.35
N PRO A 272 -10.72 -21.28 14.98
CA PRO A 272 -10.58 -21.68 13.59
C PRO A 272 -11.84 -22.39 13.10
N PRO A 273 -12.16 -22.32 11.79
CA PRO A 273 -13.24 -23.09 11.23
C PRO A 273 -12.94 -24.60 11.29
N GLU A 274 -13.99 -25.38 11.46
CA GLU A 274 -13.88 -26.85 11.44
C GLU A 274 -13.36 -27.33 10.08
N ARG A 275 -12.47 -28.34 10.12
CA ARG A 275 -12.01 -29.03 8.90
C ARG A 275 -13.15 -29.85 8.31
N ARG A 276 -13.31 -29.77 6.99
CA ARG A 276 -14.21 -30.68 6.28
C ARG A 276 -13.64 -32.10 6.33
N THR A 277 -14.51 -33.09 6.49
CA THR A 277 -14.15 -34.47 6.23
C THR A 277 -14.25 -34.70 4.73
N LEU A 278 -13.11 -34.93 4.07
CA LEU A 278 -13.05 -35.14 2.63
C LEU A 278 -13.29 -36.61 2.33
N ALA A 279 -14.34 -36.92 1.57
CA ALA A 279 -14.58 -38.26 1.03
C ALA A 279 -13.69 -38.53 -0.21
N PRO A 280 -13.48 -39.80 -0.60
CA PRO A 280 -12.86 -40.10 -1.88
C PRO A 280 -13.61 -39.45 -3.05
N GLY A 281 -12.89 -38.68 -3.88
CA GLY A 281 -13.47 -37.92 -5.00
C GLY A 281 -13.92 -36.50 -4.65
N ASP A 282 -13.91 -36.06 -3.38
CA ASP A 282 -14.14 -34.67 -3.05
C ASP A 282 -12.96 -33.81 -3.50
N ARG A 283 -13.26 -32.67 -4.10
CA ARG A 283 -12.24 -31.65 -4.45
C ARG A 283 -11.82 -30.89 -3.20
N ILE A 284 -10.51 -30.58 -3.11
CA ILE A 284 -9.95 -29.71 -2.08
C ILE A 284 -10.26 -28.26 -2.45
N ARG A 285 -10.88 -27.52 -1.57
CA ARG A 285 -11.23 -26.10 -1.77
C ARG A 285 -10.07 -25.21 -1.41
N VAL A 286 -9.45 -24.61 -2.41
CA VAL A 286 -8.28 -23.74 -2.25
C VAL A 286 -8.66 -22.30 -2.55
N GLY A 287 -8.54 -21.42 -1.54
CA GLY A 287 -8.73 -19.99 -1.71
C GLY A 287 -7.40 -19.27 -1.97
N PHE A 288 -7.39 -18.35 -2.90
CA PHE A 288 -6.28 -17.44 -3.18
C PHE A 288 -6.72 -16.01 -2.96
N LEU A 289 -6.02 -15.27 -2.12
CA LEU A 289 -6.44 -13.93 -1.71
C LEU A 289 -5.34 -12.90 -1.98
N SER A 290 -5.69 -11.86 -2.75
CA SER A 290 -4.85 -10.69 -2.99
C SER A 290 -5.68 -9.49 -3.50
N PRO A 291 -5.28 -8.24 -3.22
CA PRO A 291 -5.79 -7.05 -3.88
C PRO A 291 -5.20 -6.84 -5.29
N HIS A 292 -4.23 -7.65 -5.69
CA HIS A 292 -3.43 -7.47 -6.91
C HIS A 292 -3.69 -8.54 -7.98
N LEU A 293 -4.90 -9.10 -8.05
CA LEU A 293 -5.32 -10.07 -9.09
C LEU A 293 -5.71 -9.35 -10.40
N TYR A 294 -4.80 -8.53 -10.90
CA TYR A 294 -4.84 -7.83 -12.18
C TYR A 294 -3.42 -7.86 -12.80
N ARG A 295 -3.14 -7.21 -13.92
CA ARG A 295 -1.79 -7.18 -14.54
C ARG A 295 -0.75 -6.50 -13.64
N HIS A 296 -0.42 -7.19 -12.58
CA HIS A 296 0.51 -6.80 -11.51
C HIS A 296 1.57 -7.92 -11.32
N THR A 297 2.68 -7.61 -10.65
CA THR A 297 3.72 -8.60 -10.32
C THR A 297 3.15 -9.86 -9.63
N ILE A 298 2.20 -9.71 -8.71
CA ILE A 298 1.56 -10.83 -8.00
C ILE A 298 0.84 -11.77 -8.95
N TYR A 299 0.06 -11.23 -9.89
CA TYR A 299 -0.58 -12.04 -10.93
C TYR A 299 0.42 -12.75 -11.83
N LYS A 300 1.49 -12.05 -12.27
CA LYS A 300 2.54 -12.64 -13.11
C LYS A 300 3.25 -13.82 -12.43
N LEU A 301 3.46 -13.73 -11.10
CA LEU A 301 4.13 -14.76 -10.32
C LEU A 301 3.19 -15.93 -9.99
N PHE A 302 1.96 -15.66 -9.55
CA PHE A 302 1.09 -16.65 -8.91
C PHE A 302 -0.25 -16.87 -9.64
N GLY A 303 -0.53 -16.20 -10.74
CA GLY A 303 -1.78 -16.40 -11.48
C GLY A 303 -1.98 -17.84 -11.92
N ARG A 304 -0.91 -18.50 -12.35
CA ARG A 304 -0.94 -19.90 -12.76
C ARG A 304 -1.11 -20.90 -11.59
N TRP A 305 -0.87 -20.51 -10.35
CA TRP A 305 -1.28 -21.30 -9.19
C TRP A 305 -2.81 -21.43 -9.09
N ILE A 306 -3.54 -20.44 -9.59
CA ILE A 306 -5.00 -20.43 -9.57
C ILE A 306 -5.57 -21.17 -10.78
N THR A 307 -4.95 -20.97 -11.98
CA THR A 307 -5.52 -21.44 -13.25
C THR A 307 -5.06 -22.82 -13.68
N ASP A 308 -3.93 -23.35 -13.14
CA ASP A 308 -3.28 -24.55 -13.66
C ASP A 308 -3.29 -25.73 -12.66
N LEU A 309 -3.97 -25.59 -11.51
CA LEU A 309 -4.24 -26.72 -10.62
C LEU A 309 -5.16 -27.75 -11.31
N ASN A 310 -4.94 -29.03 -11.02
CA ASN A 310 -5.76 -30.12 -11.55
C ASN A 310 -7.23 -29.95 -11.09
N GLY A 311 -8.11 -29.61 -12.01
CA GLY A 311 -9.53 -29.39 -11.74
C GLY A 311 -10.31 -30.61 -11.25
N ASP A 312 -9.78 -31.84 -11.42
CA ASP A 312 -10.40 -33.06 -10.86
C ASP A 312 -10.16 -33.18 -9.35
N GLU A 313 -9.08 -32.56 -8.83
CA GLU A 313 -8.67 -32.68 -7.42
C GLU A 313 -8.91 -31.40 -6.63
N PHE A 314 -8.88 -30.21 -7.29
CA PHE A 314 -8.96 -28.91 -6.65
C PHE A 314 -10.15 -28.07 -7.13
N GLU A 315 -10.81 -27.39 -6.18
CA GLU A 315 -11.82 -26.36 -6.42
C GLU A 315 -11.22 -25.01 -6.08
N THR A 316 -11.02 -24.14 -7.08
CA THR A 316 -10.28 -22.88 -6.94
C THR A 316 -11.22 -21.71 -6.66
N HIS A 317 -10.88 -20.92 -5.62
CA HIS A 317 -11.62 -19.73 -5.20
C HIS A 317 -10.68 -18.53 -5.22
N ALA A 318 -10.86 -17.59 -6.14
CA ALA A 318 -10.06 -16.37 -6.24
C ALA A 318 -10.76 -15.20 -5.56
N PHE A 319 -10.14 -14.60 -4.52
CA PHE A 319 -10.66 -13.44 -3.78
C PHE A 319 -9.88 -12.19 -4.15
N HIS A 320 -10.47 -11.35 -4.99
CA HIS A 320 -9.91 -10.06 -5.37
C HIS A 320 -10.45 -8.96 -4.45
N THR A 321 -9.62 -8.49 -3.52
CA THR A 321 -9.98 -7.42 -2.58
C THR A 321 -9.61 -6.01 -3.08
N GLY A 322 -9.01 -5.91 -4.26
CA GLY A 322 -8.65 -4.66 -4.90
C GLY A 322 -9.81 -4.05 -5.71
N THR A 323 -9.55 -2.87 -6.25
CA THR A 323 -10.52 -2.11 -7.07
C THR A 323 -10.11 -1.97 -8.53
N THR A 324 -8.95 -2.53 -8.90
CA THR A 324 -8.44 -2.50 -10.27
C THR A 324 -8.83 -3.77 -11.00
N PHE A 325 -9.43 -3.62 -12.18
CA PHE A 325 -9.89 -4.72 -13.03
C PHE A 325 -9.35 -4.52 -14.43
N ASP A 326 -8.82 -5.60 -15.04
CA ASP A 326 -8.30 -5.61 -16.39
C ASP A 326 -8.49 -6.99 -17.06
N GLN A 327 -7.82 -7.25 -18.18
CA GLN A 327 -7.90 -8.53 -18.88
C GLN A 327 -7.43 -9.71 -18.00
N ALA A 328 -6.35 -9.52 -17.21
CA ALA A 328 -5.86 -10.57 -16.32
C ALA A 328 -6.89 -10.96 -15.24
N THR A 329 -7.63 -9.97 -14.72
CA THR A 329 -8.76 -10.22 -13.81
C THR A 329 -9.88 -11.00 -14.50
N SER A 330 -10.15 -10.68 -15.78
CA SER A 330 -11.17 -11.38 -16.58
C SER A 330 -10.76 -12.83 -16.85
N ASP A 331 -9.50 -13.07 -17.17
CA ASP A 331 -8.93 -14.40 -17.40
C ASP A 331 -9.02 -15.26 -16.14
N LEU A 332 -8.72 -14.69 -14.96
CA LEU A 332 -8.89 -15.39 -13.67
C LEU A 332 -10.36 -15.74 -13.39
N LYS A 333 -11.26 -14.81 -13.67
CA LYS A 333 -12.70 -15.05 -13.49
C LYS A 333 -13.24 -16.16 -14.39
N GLU A 334 -12.69 -16.31 -15.59
CA GLU A 334 -13.08 -17.37 -16.52
C GLU A 334 -12.50 -18.74 -16.11
N LYS A 335 -11.26 -18.77 -15.60
CA LYS A 335 -10.50 -20.00 -15.37
C LYS A 335 -10.58 -20.54 -13.94
N SER A 336 -10.98 -19.73 -12.95
CA SER A 336 -11.22 -20.22 -11.58
C SER A 336 -12.65 -20.73 -11.44
N ASP A 337 -12.88 -21.73 -10.59
CA ASP A 337 -14.24 -22.23 -10.31
C ASP A 337 -15.12 -21.13 -9.69
N PHE A 338 -14.55 -20.31 -8.80
CA PHE A 338 -15.24 -19.20 -8.15
C PHE A 338 -14.36 -17.95 -8.11
N PHE A 339 -14.93 -16.82 -8.51
CA PHE A 339 -14.28 -15.53 -8.45
C PHE A 339 -15.10 -14.54 -7.62
N TYR A 340 -14.48 -13.97 -6.58
CA TYR A 340 -15.11 -13.01 -5.67
C TYR A 340 -14.43 -11.66 -5.83
N ALA A 341 -15.24 -10.64 -6.12
CA ALA A 341 -14.81 -9.26 -6.26
C ALA A 341 -15.79 -8.32 -5.52
N ASP A 342 -15.53 -7.02 -5.59
CA ASP A 342 -16.33 -5.98 -4.92
C ASP A 342 -16.42 -6.19 -3.39
N LEU A 343 -15.38 -6.77 -2.82
CA LEU A 343 -15.23 -7.03 -1.39
C LEU A 343 -14.85 -5.73 -0.64
N GLY A 344 -15.66 -4.67 -0.81
CA GLY A 344 -15.36 -3.28 -0.43
C GLY A 344 -15.15 -3.03 1.08
N SER A 345 -15.21 -4.06 1.92
CA SER A 345 -14.89 -3.97 3.36
C SER A 345 -14.29 -5.28 3.86
N ASN A 346 -13.54 -5.21 4.96
CA ASN A 346 -13.02 -6.40 5.63
C ASN A 346 -14.15 -7.36 6.04
N GLN A 347 -15.31 -6.83 6.46
CA GLN A 347 -16.47 -7.65 6.81
C GLN A 347 -17.01 -8.44 5.61
N ALA A 348 -17.11 -7.81 4.43
CA ALA A 348 -17.56 -8.48 3.20
C ALA A 348 -16.57 -9.57 2.78
N ALA A 349 -15.25 -9.28 2.85
CA ALA A 349 -14.20 -10.24 2.55
C ALA A 349 -14.23 -11.45 3.51
N ILE A 350 -14.35 -11.21 4.82
CA ILE A 350 -14.48 -12.26 5.84
C ILE A 350 -15.70 -13.14 5.54
N GLN A 351 -16.86 -12.53 5.27
CA GLN A 351 -18.09 -13.26 4.99
C GLN A 351 -17.96 -14.13 3.73
N ALA A 352 -17.38 -13.60 2.64
CA ALA A 352 -17.15 -14.35 1.42
C ALA A 352 -16.24 -15.55 1.64
N ILE A 353 -15.08 -15.35 2.31
CA ILE A 353 -14.12 -16.41 2.61
C ILE A 353 -14.75 -17.50 3.49
N ARG A 354 -15.45 -17.12 4.56
CA ARG A 354 -16.10 -18.08 5.46
C ARG A 354 -17.23 -18.87 4.77
N SER A 355 -17.98 -18.21 3.89
CA SER A 355 -19.09 -18.84 3.13
C SER A 355 -18.58 -19.86 2.10
N ALA A 356 -17.36 -19.69 1.58
CA ALA A 356 -16.72 -20.60 0.65
C ALA A 356 -16.31 -21.95 1.30
N ARG A 357 -16.24 -22.04 2.64
CA ARG A 357 -15.90 -23.25 3.42
C ARG A 357 -14.62 -23.89 2.89
N LEU A 358 -13.56 -23.07 2.75
CA LEU A 358 -12.26 -23.49 2.22
C LEU A 358 -11.60 -24.54 3.13
N ASP A 359 -10.82 -25.42 2.54
CA ASP A 359 -9.89 -26.28 3.25
C ASP A 359 -8.55 -25.58 3.49
N ILE A 360 -8.09 -24.82 2.49
CA ILE A 360 -6.83 -24.08 2.51
C ILE A 360 -7.09 -22.65 1.99
N LEU A 361 -6.51 -21.65 2.65
CA LEU A 361 -6.47 -20.28 2.17
C LEU A 361 -5.03 -19.82 2.01
N ILE A 362 -4.67 -19.37 0.80
CA ILE A 362 -3.34 -18.87 0.45
C ILE A 362 -3.38 -17.36 0.27
N TYR A 363 -2.62 -16.64 1.08
CA TYR A 363 -2.38 -15.22 0.95
C TYR A 363 -1.18 -14.98 0.05
N LEU A 364 -1.37 -14.27 -1.07
CA LEU A 364 -0.31 -14.13 -2.07
C LEU A 364 0.71 -13.02 -1.71
N ASP A 365 0.35 -12.05 -0.84
CA ASP A 365 1.13 -10.82 -0.67
C ASP A 365 0.93 -10.13 0.68
N ILE A 366 0.95 -10.88 1.79
CA ILE A 366 0.86 -10.29 3.14
C ILE A 366 1.98 -9.25 3.33
N GLY A 367 1.62 -8.06 3.83
CA GLY A 367 2.56 -6.96 4.07
C GLY A 367 2.57 -5.89 2.97
N MET A 368 2.04 -6.15 1.79
CA MET A 368 1.94 -5.16 0.72
C MET A 368 0.73 -4.23 0.88
N HIS A 369 -0.41 -4.76 1.33
CA HIS A 369 -1.64 -3.98 1.51
C HIS A 369 -2.17 -4.10 2.96
N PRO A 370 -2.55 -2.97 3.60
CA PRO A 370 -2.93 -3.00 5.02
C PRO A 370 -4.17 -3.85 5.36
N SER A 371 -5.17 -3.91 4.48
CA SER A 371 -6.37 -4.73 4.72
C SER A 371 -6.07 -6.22 4.79
N ILE A 372 -5.09 -6.69 4.01
CA ILE A 372 -4.69 -8.10 3.99
C ILE A 372 -4.08 -8.52 5.33
N GLN A 373 -3.34 -7.64 6.01
CA GLN A 373 -2.78 -7.93 7.33
C GLN A 373 -3.85 -8.25 8.37
N LEU A 374 -4.95 -7.48 8.38
CA LEU A 374 -6.05 -7.72 9.31
C LEU A 374 -6.77 -9.03 9.03
N LEU A 375 -7.02 -9.35 7.74
CA LEU A 375 -7.62 -10.62 7.35
C LEU A 375 -6.71 -11.80 7.71
N ALA A 376 -5.41 -11.67 7.45
CA ALA A 376 -4.42 -12.67 7.79
C ALA A 376 -4.25 -12.89 9.30
N ALA A 377 -4.51 -11.85 10.11
CA ALA A 377 -4.48 -11.94 11.56
C ALA A 377 -5.68 -12.71 12.17
N LEU A 378 -6.66 -13.12 11.33
CA LEU A 378 -7.78 -13.98 11.68
C LEU A 378 -7.56 -15.41 11.11
N LYS A 379 -8.10 -16.43 11.78
CA LYS A 379 -8.07 -17.80 11.25
C LYS A 379 -9.35 -18.04 10.42
N LEU A 380 -9.28 -17.76 9.11
CA LEU A 380 -10.45 -17.80 8.22
C LEU A 380 -10.64 -19.14 7.50
N ALA A 381 -9.58 -19.98 7.47
CA ALA A 381 -9.60 -21.34 6.94
C ALA A 381 -8.84 -22.29 7.89
N PRO A 382 -9.12 -23.61 7.87
CA PRO A 382 -8.44 -24.60 8.70
C PRO A 382 -6.92 -24.62 8.50
N VAL A 383 -6.47 -24.43 7.25
CA VAL A 383 -5.07 -24.27 6.88
C VAL A 383 -4.88 -22.91 6.22
N GLN A 384 -3.93 -22.12 6.71
CA GLN A 384 -3.59 -20.83 6.13
C GLN A 384 -2.12 -20.80 5.72
N CYS A 385 -1.89 -20.43 4.48
CA CYS A 385 -0.58 -20.33 3.88
C CYS A 385 -0.32 -18.90 3.40
N MET A 386 0.92 -18.52 3.34
CA MET A 386 1.37 -17.32 2.63
C MET A 386 2.49 -17.68 1.66
N THR A 387 2.76 -16.79 0.73
CA THR A 387 3.83 -16.98 -0.25
C THR A 387 4.73 -15.76 -0.37
N TRP A 388 5.77 -15.88 -1.17
CA TRP A 388 6.81 -14.85 -1.32
C TRP A 388 6.46 -13.67 -2.26
N GLY A 389 5.18 -13.43 -2.54
CA GLY A 389 4.76 -12.18 -3.17
C GLY A 389 5.24 -10.96 -2.39
N HIS A 390 5.35 -11.13 -1.07
CA HIS A 390 6.19 -10.29 -0.20
C HIS A 390 7.10 -11.24 0.62
N PRO A 391 8.39 -11.41 0.25
CA PRO A 391 9.23 -12.51 0.71
C PRO A 391 9.78 -12.32 2.13
N VAL A 392 8.89 -12.21 3.11
CA VAL A 392 9.19 -12.03 4.53
C VAL A 392 8.14 -12.76 5.37
N THR A 393 8.55 -13.38 6.47
CA THR A 393 7.62 -13.97 7.46
C THR A 393 6.54 -12.98 7.89
N SER A 394 5.31 -13.46 8.09
CA SER A 394 4.23 -12.60 8.61
C SER A 394 4.36 -12.31 10.11
N GLY A 395 4.96 -13.23 10.86
CA GLY A 395 4.97 -13.20 12.33
C GLY A 395 3.60 -13.49 12.96
N LEU A 396 2.58 -13.82 12.16
CA LEU A 396 1.21 -14.06 12.61
C LEU A 396 1.03 -15.48 13.17
N PRO A 397 0.41 -15.67 14.33
CA PRO A 397 0.14 -17.00 14.89
C PRO A 397 -0.94 -17.76 14.10
N THR A 398 -1.61 -17.14 13.17
CA THR A 398 -2.68 -17.67 12.32
C THR A 398 -2.17 -18.31 11.03
N MET A 399 -0.90 -18.07 10.65
CA MET A 399 -0.28 -18.63 9.46
C MET A 399 0.42 -19.95 9.80
N ASP A 400 0.06 -21.02 9.08
CA ASP A 400 0.64 -22.36 9.30
C ASP A 400 1.90 -22.56 8.46
N TYR A 401 1.87 -22.11 7.19
CA TYR A 401 2.93 -22.40 6.23
C TYR A 401 3.35 -21.16 5.44
N PHE A 402 4.66 -21.09 5.15
CA PHE A 402 5.23 -20.19 4.16
C PHE A 402 5.66 -21.01 2.93
N LEU A 403 5.04 -20.75 1.78
CA LEU A 403 5.35 -21.42 0.52
C LEU A 403 6.45 -20.66 -0.21
N THR A 404 7.60 -21.30 -0.37
CA THR A 404 8.81 -20.72 -0.93
C THR A 404 9.42 -21.60 -2.02
N SER A 405 10.60 -21.23 -2.52
CA SER A 405 11.37 -21.91 -3.55
C SER A 405 12.57 -22.67 -2.96
N ASP A 406 12.84 -23.88 -3.42
CA ASP A 406 14.02 -24.64 -3.03
C ASP A 406 15.33 -23.99 -3.54
N LEU A 407 15.31 -23.28 -4.68
CA LEU A 407 16.46 -22.58 -5.22
C LEU A 407 16.73 -21.23 -4.55
N MET A 408 15.69 -20.56 -4.05
CA MET A 408 15.82 -19.23 -3.44
C MET A 408 16.20 -19.32 -1.97
N GLU A 409 15.71 -20.35 -1.24
CA GLU A 409 15.97 -20.45 0.19
C GLU A 409 17.42 -20.85 0.49
N PRO A 410 18.07 -20.20 1.46
CA PRO A 410 19.30 -20.72 2.00
C PRO A 410 19.06 -21.99 2.83
N ALA A 411 20.12 -22.76 3.08
CA ALA A 411 20.02 -24.04 3.83
C ALA A 411 19.45 -23.84 5.25
N ASP A 412 19.77 -22.72 5.89
CA ASP A 412 19.31 -22.32 7.22
C ASP A 412 18.03 -21.45 7.21
N GLY A 413 17.34 -21.37 6.08
CA GLY A 413 16.18 -20.50 5.85
C GLY A 413 15.04 -20.68 6.85
N ASP A 414 14.87 -21.88 7.42
CA ASP A 414 13.84 -22.15 8.44
C ASP A 414 13.91 -21.20 9.65
N GLY A 415 15.11 -20.73 10.00
CA GLY A 415 15.35 -19.74 11.06
C GLY A 415 14.88 -18.33 10.77
N HIS A 416 14.33 -18.06 9.57
CA HIS A 416 13.86 -16.72 9.16
C HIS A 416 12.33 -16.57 9.25
N TYR A 417 11.60 -17.64 9.52
CA TYR A 417 10.13 -17.67 9.46
C TYR A 417 9.50 -18.12 10.79
N SER A 418 8.32 -17.61 11.07
CA SER A 418 7.46 -18.10 12.16
C SER A 418 6.58 -19.25 11.72
N GLU A 419 6.31 -19.31 10.44
CA GLU A 419 5.54 -20.34 9.73
C GLU A 419 6.41 -21.56 9.45
N LYS A 420 5.79 -22.72 9.27
CA LYS A 420 6.51 -23.89 8.73
C LYS A 420 6.88 -23.65 7.28
N LEU A 421 8.16 -23.70 6.97
CA LEU A 421 8.68 -23.43 5.64
C LEU A 421 8.47 -24.65 4.71
N ILE A 422 7.87 -24.40 3.54
CA ILE A 422 7.65 -25.40 2.50
C ILE A 422 8.39 -24.97 1.24
N ARG A 423 9.42 -25.70 0.86
CA ARG A 423 10.23 -25.45 -0.34
C ARG A 423 9.60 -26.18 -1.52
N LEU A 424 8.95 -25.40 -2.40
CA LEU A 424 8.41 -25.91 -3.66
C LEU A 424 9.53 -26.01 -4.71
N PRO A 425 9.41 -26.86 -5.73
CA PRO A 425 10.44 -27.06 -6.73
C PRO A 425 10.82 -25.79 -7.50
N ASN A 426 12.09 -25.68 -7.84
CA ASN A 426 12.66 -24.64 -8.70
C ASN A 426 12.39 -23.22 -8.18
N LEU A 427 11.83 -22.33 -9.01
CA LEU A 427 11.42 -20.98 -8.59
C LEU A 427 10.08 -20.93 -7.85
N SER A 428 9.45 -22.09 -7.61
CA SER A 428 8.09 -22.26 -7.03
C SER A 428 6.96 -21.59 -7.81
N ILE A 429 7.23 -21.06 -9.00
CA ILE A 429 6.26 -20.40 -9.87
C ILE A 429 6.33 -20.95 -11.28
N SER A 430 5.22 -20.87 -12.01
CA SER A 430 5.17 -21.10 -13.43
C SER A 430 5.00 -19.77 -14.15
N TYR A 431 6.10 -19.07 -14.41
CA TYR A 431 6.10 -17.73 -15.00
C TYR A 431 5.96 -17.81 -16.52
N ALA A 432 5.05 -17.04 -17.09
CA ALA A 432 4.91 -16.96 -18.55
C ALA A 432 6.04 -16.10 -19.18
N PRO A 433 6.56 -16.46 -20.37
CA PRO A 433 7.46 -15.58 -21.10
C PRO A 433 6.77 -14.24 -21.44
N LEU A 434 7.55 -13.23 -21.82
CA LEU A 434 6.97 -11.97 -22.29
C LEU A 434 6.18 -12.23 -23.60
N ASP A 435 4.93 -11.80 -23.65
CA ASP A 435 4.05 -11.96 -24.81
C ASP A 435 4.55 -11.15 -26.01
N GLU A 436 5.14 -9.97 -25.73
CA GLU A 436 5.66 -9.04 -26.74
C GLU A 436 7.08 -8.61 -26.35
N GLY A 437 7.96 -8.53 -27.34
CA GLY A 437 9.26 -7.88 -27.19
C GLY A 437 9.09 -6.37 -27.01
N PRO A 438 10.15 -5.64 -26.60
CA PRO A 438 10.10 -4.19 -26.56
C PRO A 438 9.79 -3.64 -27.96
N PRO A 439 9.05 -2.52 -28.08
CA PRO A 439 8.86 -1.83 -29.36
C PRO A 439 10.21 -1.57 -30.03
N ALA A 440 10.27 -1.67 -31.37
CA ALA A 440 11.51 -1.58 -32.12
C ALA A 440 12.29 -0.25 -31.93
N ASP A 441 11.61 0.78 -31.50
CA ASP A 441 12.10 2.13 -31.20
C ASP A 441 12.21 2.43 -29.68
N ALA A 442 11.77 1.52 -28.83
CA ALA A 442 11.88 1.69 -27.38
C ALA A 442 13.35 1.74 -26.94
N GLY A 443 13.70 2.76 -26.19
CA GLY A 443 15.05 2.97 -25.69
C GLY A 443 16.00 3.74 -26.62
N ARG A 444 15.57 4.13 -27.83
CA ARG A 444 16.41 4.92 -28.76
C ARG A 444 16.66 6.36 -28.31
N ASP A 445 15.76 6.93 -27.51
CA ASP A 445 15.84 8.33 -27.04
C ASP A 445 16.78 8.57 -25.85
N VAL A 446 17.41 7.54 -25.34
CA VAL A 446 18.32 7.70 -24.22
C VAL A 446 19.71 8.00 -24.74
N ALA A 447 20.18 9.24 -24.59
CA ALA A 447 21.47 9.70 -25.04
C ALA A 447 22.59 8.75 -24.54
N ARG A 448 23.33 8.17 -25.51
CA ARG A 448 24.43 7.24 -25.26
C ARG A 448 25.61 7.62 -26.16
N GLY A 449 26.78 7.77 -25.57
CA GLY A 449 28.02 7.87 -26.33
C GLY A 449 28.34 6.55 -27.04
N PRO A 450 29.10 6.57 -28.15
CA PRO A 450 29.39 5.38 -28.95
C PRO A 450 30.11 4.27 -28.18
N ASP A 451 30.90 4.63 -27.18
CA ASP A 451 31.68 3.70 -26.36
C ASP A 451 31.14 3.54 -24.94
N ASP A 452 30.01 4.15 -24.61
CA ASP A 452 29.43 4.06 -23.28
C ASP A 452 28.90 2.67 -23.00
N VAL A 453 29.11 2.19 -21.78
CA VAL A 453 28.55 0.95 -21.25
C VAL A 453 27.46 1.27 -20.24
N VAL A 454 26.26 0.84 -20.54
CA VAL A 454 25.07 1.14 -19.74
C VAL A 454 24.83 0.06 -18.68
N TYR A 455 24.96 0.45 -17.44
CA TYR A 455 24.60 -0.35 -16.26
C TYR A 455 23.23 0.09 -15.76
N LEU A 456 22.27 -0.83 -15.76
CA LEU A 456 20.91 -0.56 -15.32
C LEU A 456 20.66 -1.13 -13.93
N CYS A 457 20.20 -0.30 -13.00
CA CYS A 457 19.56 -0.72 -11.76
C CYS A 457 18.13 -0.18 -11.72
N SER A 458 17.17 -0.97 -12.19
CA SER A 458 15.76 -0.55 -12.31
C SER A 458 14.92 -0.89 -11.08
N GLN A 459 15.55 -1.15 -9.95
CA GLN A 459 14.86 -1.40 -8.69
C GLN A 459 14.32 -0.10 -8.08
N ASN A 460 13.22 -0.21 -7.33
CA ASN A 460 12.73 0.92 -6.53
C ASN A 460 13.82 1.41 -5.57
N LEU A 461 13.97 2.73 -5.40
CA LEU A 461 15.07 3.34 -4.64
C LEU A 461 15.16 2.84 -3.18
N PHE A 462 14.04 2.46 -2.56
CA PHE A 462 14.04 1.90 -1.20
C PHE A 462 14.69 0.50 -1.08
N LYS A 463 14.97 -0.17 -2.20
CA LYS A 463 15.74 -1.43 -2.25
C LYS A 463 17.25 -1.19 -2.34
N ILE A 464 17.66 0.03 -2.68
CA ILE A 464 19.06 0.40 -2.87
C ILE A 464 19.64 0.86 -1.53
N LEU A 465 20.33 -0.05 -0.86
CA LEU A 465 20.99 0.22 0.41
C LEU A 465 22.27 1.06 0.22
N PRO A 466 22.75 1.81 1.24
CA PRO A 466 23.92 2.68 1.12
C PRO A 466 25.18 1.98 0.58
N ARG A 467 25.43 0.73 0.97
CA ARG A 467 26.55 -0.08 0.49
C ARG A 467 26.54 -0.32 -1.02
N PHE A 468 25.38 -0.25 -1.69
CA PHE A 468 25.30 -0.41 -3.14
C PHE A 468 25.79 0.84 -3.89
N ASP A 469 25.70 2.01 -3.28
CA ASP A 469 26.24 3.25 -3.86
C ASP A 469 27.78 3.14 -4.01
N GLU A 470 28.46 2.54 -3.01
CA GLU A 470 29.90 2.27 -3.05
C GLU A 470 30.28 1.27 -4.15
N VAL A 471 29.42 0.28 -4.41
CA VAL A 471 29.61 -0.66 -5.52
C VAL A 471 29.55 0.06 -6.86
N CYS A 472 28.58 0.95 -7.07
CA CYS A 472 28.47 1.74 -8.30
C CYS A 472 29.71 2.64 -8.49
N ALA A 473 30.17 3.31 -7.44
CA ALA A 473 31.36 4.16 -7.47
C ALA A 473 32.63 3.33 -7.74
N ALA A 474 32.73 2.09 -7.19
CA ALA A 474 33.85 1.19 -7.44
C ALA A 474 33.87 0.70 -8.90
N ILE A 475 32.73 0.38 -9.50
CA ILE A 475 32.63 0.02 -10.91
C ILE A 475 33.08 1.23 -11.78
N ALA A 476 32.57 2.44 -11.48
CA ALA A 476 32.89 3.66 -12.23
C ALA A 476 34.39 3.96 -12.23
N SER A 477 35.08 3.78 -11.10
CA SER A 477 36.53 4.02 -10.98
C SER A 477 37.38 3.08 -11.84
N ARG A 478 36.84 1.89 -12.20
CA ARG A 478 37.54 0.85 -12.98
C ARG A 478 37.03 0.75 -14.43
N ALA A 479 35.83 1.29 -14.70
CA ALA A 479 35.20 1.35 -16.01
C ALA A 479 34.81 2.81 -16.33
N PRO A 480 35.73 3.66 -16.84
CA PRO A 480 35.47 5.10 -17.04
C PRO A 480 34.33 5.41 -18.03
N ARG A 481 33.97 4.45 -18.89
CA ARG A 481 32.85 4.54 -19.83
C ARG A 481 31.51 4.06 -19.25
N ALA A 482 31.48 3.70 -17.95
CA ALA A 482 30.24 3.27 -17.28
C ALA A 482 29.23 4.40 -17.21
N ARG A 483 27.96 4.08 -17.49
CA ARG A 483 26.81 4.97 -17.34
C ARG A 483 25.74 4.23 -16.55
N PHE A 484 25.47 4.69 -15.34
CA PHE A 484 24.48 4.07 -14.45
C PHE A 484 23.12 4.72 -14.67
N ARG A 485 22.12 3.89 -14.84
CA ARG A 485 20.71 4.32 -14.98
C ARG A 485 19.88 3.79 -13.84
N PHE A 486 19.12 4.70 -13.22
CA PHE A 486 18.19 4.40 -12.13
C PHE A 486 16.80 4.91 -12.48
N ILE A 487 15.77 4.39 -11.79
CA ILE A 487 14.40 4.88 -11.86
C ILE A 487 14.08 5.63 -10.58
N GLY A 488 13.65 6.88 -10.70
CA GLY A 488 13.33 7.77 -9.59
C GLY A 488 12.06 7.38 -8.84
N HIS A 489 11.90 7.96 -7.68
CA HIS A 489 10.69 7.86 -6.88
C HIS A 489 9.64 8.88 -7.36
N ALA A 490 8.34 8.67 -7.04
CA ALA A 490 7.28 9.63 -7.33
C ALA A 490 7.48 10.98 -6.61
N SER A 491 8.10 10.97 -5.42
CA SER A 491 8.54 12.17 -4.71
C SER A 491 9.93 12.59 -5.19
N SER A 492 10.07 13.85 -5.63
CA SER A 492 11.35 14.43 -5.96
C SER A 492 12.28 14.49 -4.75
N PHE A 493 11.74 14.74 -3.55
CA PHE A 493 12.51 14.74 -2.30
C PHE A 493 13.27 13.42 -2.09
N VAL A 494 12.62 12.27 -2.33
CA VAL A 494 13.26 10.95 -2.21
C VAL A 494 14.32 10.76 -3.30
N THR A 495 14.02 11.16 -4.54
CA THR A 495 14.94 11.07 -5.67
C THR A 495 16.18 11.93 -5.44
N ASP A 496 16.03 13.16 -4.97
CA ASP A 496 17.13 14.09 -4.69
C ASP A 496 17.98 13.61 -3.51
N SER A 497 17.34 13.03 -2.48
CA SER A 497 18.04 12.44 -1.33
C SER A 497 18.88 11.24 -1.76
N PHE A 498 18.37 10.38 -2.64
CA PHE A 498 19.12 9.28 -3.23
C PHE A 498 20.33 9.79 -4.02
N PHE A 499 20.13 10.77 -4.89
CA PHE A 499 21.22 11.32 -5.70
C PHE A 499 22.32 11.98 -4.84
N LYS A 500 21.95 12.66 -3.76
CA LYS A 500 22.91 13.22 -2.78
C LYS A 500 23.73 12.12 -2.10
N ARG A 501 23.10 11.01 -1.70
CA ARG A 501 23.76 9.86 -1.09
C ARG A 501 24.74 9.20 -2.07
N LEU A 502 24.28 8.95 -3.29
CA LEU A 502 25.08 8.38 -4.38
C LEU A 502 26.29 9.29 -4.71
N SER A 503 26.07 10.62 -4.78
CA SER A 503 27.14 11.60 -5.04
C SER A 503 28.24 11.57 -3.98
N ARG A 504 27.90 11.34 -2.71
CA ARG A 504 28.90 11.18 -1.63
C ARG A 504 29.82 9.96 -1.86
N ALA A 505 29.25 8.82 -2.28
CA ALA A 505 30.02 7.61 -2.59
C ALA A 505 30.99 7.83 -3.76
N PHE A 506 30.52 8.50 -4.82
CA PHE A 506 31.39 8.85 -5.98
C PHE A 506 32.49 9.83 -5.60
N GLN A 507 32.16 10.89 -4.85
CA GLN A 507 33.14 11.87 -4.35
C GLN A 507 34.22 11.21 -3.48
N GLY A 508 33.87 10.19 -2.68
CA GLY A 508 34.82 9.40 -1.91
C GLY A 508 35.88 8.70 -2.76
N ARG A 509 35.65 8.57 -4.07
CA ARG A 509 36.60 8.01 -5.06
C ARG A 509 37.13 9.05 -6.04
N GLY A 510 36.90 10.33 -5.77
CA GLY A 510 37.37 11.43 -6.65
C GLY A 510 36.60 11.58 -7.96
N LEU A 511 35.34 11.05 -8.02
CA LEU A 511 34.47 11.08 -9.19
C LEU A 511 33.27 12.02 -8.94
N ASP A 512 32.71 12.60 -10.01
CA ASP A 512 31.43 13.30 -9.94
C ASP A 512 30.31 12.38 -10.45
N ALA A 513 29.34 12.07 -9.59
CA ALA A 513 28.21 11.21 -9.95
C ALA A 513 27.42 11.72 -11.16
N LYS A 514 27.43 13.03 -11.43
CA LYS A 514 26.75 13.63 -12.60
C LYS A 514 27.30 13.15 -13.93
N ASP A 515 28.59 12.79 -13.97
CA ASP A 515 29.26 12.30 -15.17
C ASP A 515 28.89 10.84 -15.48
N TYR A 516 28.40 10.11 -14.48
CA TYR A 516 28.16 8.67 -14.56
C TYR A 516 26.71 8.25 -14.40
N CYS A 517 25.91 9.00 -13.62
CA CYS A 517 24.60 8.54 -13.16
C CYS A 517 23.46 9.39 -13.70
N THR A 518 22.41 8.73 -14.19
CA THR A 518 21.15 9.37 -14.58
C THR A 518 19.99 8.71 -13.83
N ILE A 519 19.02 9.51 -13.37
CA ILE A 519 17.80 9.04 -12.74
C ILE A 519 16.64 9.41 -13.65
N HIS A 520 15.93 8.39 -14.13
CA HIS A 520 14.80 8.54 -15.04
C HIS A 520 13.48 8.56 -14.27
N PRO A 521 12.46 9.26 -14.74
CA PRO A 521 11.13 9.21 -14.15
C PRO A 521 10.52 7.80 -14.26
N LYS A 522 9.46 7.55 -13.49
CA LYS A 522 8.64 6.35 -13.69
C LYS A 522 8.07 6.34 -15.11
N MET A 523 8.01 5.16 -15.69
CA MET A 523 7.60 4.95 -17.07
C MET A 523 6.55 3.84 -17.18
N SER A 524 5.86 3.75 -18.32
CA SER A 524 4.93 2.67 -18.62
C SER A 524 5.67 1.33 -18.77
N GLN A 525 4.93 0.22 -18.74
CA GLN A 525 5.51 -1.13 -18.90
C GLN A 525 6.27 -1.28 -20.23
N SER A 526 5.72 -0.76 -21.32
CA SER A 526 6.36 -0.82 -22.65
C SER A 526 7.66 -0.02 -22.69
N GLU A 527 7.64 1.22 -22.19
CA GLU A 527 8.85 2.05 -22.05
C GLU A 527 9.89 1.38 -21.16
N PHE A 528 9.46 0.76 -20.05
CA PHE A 528 10.33 0.03 -19.12
C PHE A 528 11.05 -1.15 -19.80
N LEU A 529 10.35 -1.94 -20.62
CA LEU A 529 10.97 -3.04 -21.36
C LEU A 529 12.00 -2.53 -22.36
N GLY A 530 11.68 -1.46 -23.11
CA GLY A 530 12.63 -0.84 -24.03
C GLY A 530 13.84 -0.22 -23.31
N PHE A 531 13.59 0.45 -22.20
CA PHE A 531 14.65 1.00 -21.36
C PHE A 531 15.59 -0.10 -20.83
N THR A 532 15.03 -1.23 -20.39
CA THR A 532 15.79 -2.40 -19.96
C THR A 532 16.58 -3.02 -21.10
N ALA A 533 15.97 -3.21 -22.26
CA ALA A 533 16.62 -3.78 -23.44
C ALA A 533 17.78 -2.91 -23.98
N SER A 534 17.80 -1.61 -23.65
CA SER A 534 18.87 -0.68 -24.05
C SER A 534 20.11 -0.74 -23.15
N ALA A 535 20.09 -1.55 -22.07
CA ALA A 535 21.22 -1.71 -21.15
C ALA A 535 22.20 -2.80 -21.61
N ASP A 536 23.47 -2.65 -21.25
CA ASP A 536 24.52 -3.65 -21.48
C ASP A 536 24.66 -4.63 -20.33
N VAL A 537 24.36 -4.17 -19.10
CA VAL A 537 24.51 -4.94 -17.86
C VAL A 537 23.40 -4.55 -16.89
N PHE A 538 22.73 -5.51 -16.31
CA PHE A 538 21.78 -5.29 -15.21
C PHE A 538 22.47 -5.54 -13.87
N LEU A 539 22.39 -4.57 -12.97
CA LEU A 539 22.91 -4.65 -11.61
C LEU A 539 21.78 -5.01 -10.64
N ASP A 540 21.79 -6.23 -10.14
CA ASP A 540 20.86 -6.66 -9.10
C ASP A 540 21.25 -6.07 -7.74
N THR A 541 20.27 -5.55 -6.98
CA THR A 541 20.54 -4.86 -5.71
C THR A 541 20.92 -5.83 -4.58
N ILE A 542 21.93 -5.45 -3.81
CA ILE A 542 22.44 -6.22 -2.67
C ILE A 542 21.51 -6.06 -1.47
N GLY A 543 21.01 -7.18 -0.95
CA GLY A 543 20.11 -7.22 0.20
C GLY A 543 18.64 -7.42 -0.15
N TRP A 544 18.22 -7.01 -1.35
CA TRP A 544 16.89 -7.30 -1.90
C TRP A 544 16.98 -7.49 -3.41
N SER A 545 16.96 -8.71 -3.86
CA SER A 545 17.13 -9.09 -5.26
C SER A 545 15.86 -8.85 -6.09
N GLY A 546 16.03 -8.65 -7.40
CA GLY A 546 14.95 -8.55 -8.36
C GLY A 546 14.29 -9.89 -8.66
N GLY A 547 13.00 -10.05 -8.41
CA GLY A 547 12.22 -11.20 -8.85
C GLY A 547 11.70 -10.97 -10.28
N ASN A 548 10.52 -10.38 -10.40
CA ASN A 548 9.90 -10.07 -11.70
C ASN A 548 10.82 -9.24 -12.62
N THR A 549 11.51 -8.25 -12.08
CA THR A 549 12.45 -7.41 -12.86
C THR A 549 13.56 -8.23 -13.50
N THR A 550 14.11 -9.22 -12.79
CA THR A 550 15.16 -10.09 -13.31
C THR A 550 14.62 -11.06 -14.38
N LEU A 551 13.41 -11.61 -14.18
CA LEU A 551 12.74 -12.45 -15.19
C LEU A 551 12.52 -11.69 -16.49
N GLU A 552 12.07 -10.42 -16.40
CA GLU A 552 11.91 -9.54 -17.56
C GLU A 552 13.26 -9.16 -18.19
N THR A 553 14.29 -8.90 -17.38
CA THR A 553 15.65 -8.57 -17.87
C THR A 553 16.28 -9.73 -18.64
N VAL A 554 16.16 -10.94 -18.12
CA VAL A 554 16.64 -12.16 -18.77
C VAL A 554 15.88 -12.44 -20.08
N ALA A 555 14.57 -12.18 -20.11
CA ALA A 555 13.76 -12.30 -21.33
C ALA A 555 14.32 -11.41 -22.47
N LEU A 556 14.88 -10.24 -22.10
CA LEU A 556 15.46 -9.25 -23.00
C LEU A 556 16.95 -9.45 -23.29
N ASP A 557 17.52 -10.59 -22.89
CA ASP A 557 18.92 -10.96 -23.11
C ASP A 557 19.96 -9.99 -22.49
N VAL A 558 19.61 -9.31 -21.41
CA VAL A 558 20.53 -8.43 -20.68
C VAL A 558 21.20 -9.21 -19.54
N PRO A 559 22.55 -9.31 -19.51
CA PRO A 559 23.24 -10.08 -18.48
C PRO A 559 23.09 -9.45 -17.11
N VAL A 560 22.86 -10.29 -16.12
CA VAL A 560 22.54 -9.89 -14.74
C VAL A 560 23.76 -10.21 -13.86
N VAL A 561 24.20 -9.23 -13.07
CA VAL A 561 25.18 -9.45 -11.98
C VAL A 561 24.42 -9.50 -10.66
N THR A 562 24.63 -10.54 -9.87
CA THR A 562 23.97 -10.70 -8.57
C THR A 562 24.92 -11.18 -7.48
N LEU A 563 24.63 -10.81 -6.24
CA LEU A 563 25.29 -11.29 -5.03
C LEU A 563 24.22 -11.85 -4.08
N PRO A 564 24.12 -13.18 -3.93
CA PRO A 564 23.14 -13.79 -3.04
C PRO A 564 23.46 -13.47 -1.58
N GLY A 565 22.47 -12.98 -0.85
CA GLY A 565 22.56 -12.72 0.58
C GLY A 565 22.04 -13.88 1.44
N PRO A 566 21.95 -13.68 2.76
CA PRO A 566 21.57 -14.71 3.72
C PRO A 566 20.07 -15.00 3.76
N MET A 567 19.22 -14.20 3.12
CA MET A 567 17.76 -14.35 3.17
C MET A 567 17.20 -14.57 1.77
N MET A 568 16.10 -15.29 1.66
CA MET A 568 15.39 -15.60 0.41
C MET A 568 15.21 -14.35 -0.49
N ARG A 569 14.78 -13.22 0.07
CA ARG A 569 14.55 -11.97 -0.67
C ARG A 569 15.79 -11.35 -1.33
N SER A 570 16.98 -11.81 -0.98
CA SER A 570 18.26 -11.40 -1.59
C SER A 570 18.79 -12.45 -2.58
N ARG A 571 17.97 -13.42 -3.00
CA ARG A 571 18.43 -14.60 -3.75
C ARG A 571 17.59 -14.89 -5.00
N HIS A 572 16.64 -14.02 -5.38
CA HIS A 572 15.80 -14.26 -6.54
C HIS A 572 16.61 -14.36 -7.84
N SER A 573 17.44 -13.35 -8.13
CA SER A 573 18.32 -13.37 -9.32
C SER A 573 19.30 -14.52 -9.31
N TYR A 574 19.85 -14.86 -8.13
CA TYR A 574 20.68 -16.05 -7.95
C TYR A 574 19.95 -17.32 -8.38
N ALA A 575 18.72 -17.53 -7.90
CA ALA A 575 17.94 -18.74 -8.23
C ALA A 575 17.58 -18.79 -9.71
N ILE A 576 17.23 -17.65 -10.31
CA ILE A 576 16.92 -17.54 -11.74
C ILE A 576 18.15 -17.94 -12.57
N LEU A 577 19.34 -17.39 -12.27
CA LEU A 577 20.58 -17.73 -12.97
C LEU A 577 21.02 -19.18 -12.74
N LYS A 578 20.85 -19.71 -11.51
CA LYS A 578 21.10 -21.13 -11.18
C LYS A 578 20.20 -22.06 -12.02
N MET A 579 18.90 -21.78 -12.08
CA MET A 579 17.96 -22.59 -12.88
C MET A 579 18.30 -22.58 -14.37
N MET A 580 18.89 -21.47 -14.86
CA MET A 580 19.38 -21.34 -16.22
C MET A 580 20.76 -21.99 -16.43
N GLY A 581 21.49 -22.37 -15.37
CA GLY A 581 22.88 -22.82 -15.48
C GLY A 581 23.86 -21.71 -15.92
N VAL A 582 23.58 -20.44 -15.62
CA VAL A 582 24.43 -19.27 -15.94
C VAL A 582 25.01 -18.73 -14.63
N GLU A 583 26.02 -19.42 -14.11
CA GLU A 583 26.61 -19.09 -12.80
C GLU A 583 27.78 -18.12 -12.88
N ASP A 584 28.26 -17.82 -14.07
CA ASP A 584 29.44 -16.97 -14.33
C ASP A 584 29.27 -15.55 -13.78
N THR A 585 28.04 -15.05 -13.64
CA THR A 585 27.74 -13.71 -13.16
C THR A 585 27.17 -13.66 -11.74
N ILE A 586 27.30 -14.77 -11.00
CA ILE A 586 26.95 -14.87 -9.57
C ILE A 586 28.22 -14.59 -8.75
N ALA A 587 28.21 -13.48 -8.04
CA ALA A 587 29.30 -13.09 -7.17
C ALA A 587 29.29 -13.86 -5.83
N ARG A 588 30.46 -13.96 -5.19
CA ARG A 588 30.62 -14.54 -3.86
C ARG A 588 30.70 -13.47 -2.75
N ASP A 589 31.18 -12.30 -3.12
CA ASP A 589 31.38 -11.14 -2.25
C ASP A 589 31.24 -9.84 -3.05
N ILE A 590 31.39 -8.71 -2.40
CA ILE A 590 31.25 -7.38 -3.02
C ILE A 590 32.36 -7.14 -4.07
N ASP A 591 33.59 -7.55 -3.79
CA ASP A 591 34.71 -7.36 -4.72
C ASP A 591 34.49 -8.19 -5.99
N GLY A 592 34.09 -9.44 -5.85
CA GLY A 592 33.67 -10.30 -6.96
C GLY A 592 32.49 -9.74 -7.76
N TYR A 593 31.54 -9.09 -7.10
CA TYR A 593 30.44 -8.38 -7.79
C TYR A 593 30.98 -7.26 -8.67
N VAL A 594 31.86 -6.42 -8.13
CA VAL A 594 32.51 -5.33 -8.88
C VAL A 594 33.33 -5.91 -10.03
N ASP A 595 34.12 -6.96 -9.80
CA ASP A 595 34.96 -7.61 -10.83
C ASP A 595 34.13 -8.10 -12.01
N ILE A 596 33.04 -8.81 -11.72
CA ILE A 596 32.11 -9.33 -12.74
C ILE A 596 31.48 -8.16 -13.52
N ALA A 597 30.96 -7.16 -12.81
CA ALA A 597 30.33 -6.01 -13.45
C ALA A 597 31.31 -5.25 -14.35
N VAL A 598 32.53 -4.98 -13.88
CA VAL A 598 33.59 -4.35 -14.68
C VAL A 598 33.92 -5.19 -15.90
N ARG A 599 34.13 -6.51 -15.75
CA ARG A 599 34.42 -7.40 -16.85
C ARG A 599 33.34 -7.43 -17.93
N LEU A 600 32.07 -7.49 -17.55
CA LEU A 600 30.95 -7.37 -18.48
C LEU A 600 30.96 -6.05 -19.24
N GLY A 601 31.44 -4.98 -18.63
CA GLY A 601 31.56 -3.67 -19.27
C GLY A 601 32.71 -3.56 -20.24
N VAL A 602 33.91 -4.03 -19.86
CA VAL A 602 35.14 -3.81 -20.63
C VAL A 602 35.55 -4.96 -21.55
N ASP A 603 34.92 -6.14 -21.44
CA ASP A 603 35.17 -7.32 -22.26
C ASP A 603 33.90 -7.69 -23.07
N PRO A 604 33.68 -7.09 -24.24
CA PRO A 604 32.52 -7.37 -25.08
C PRO A 604 32.43 -8.83 -25.53
N ALA A 605 33.56 -9.53 -25.67
CA ALA A 605 33.59 -10.93 -26.09
C ALA A 605 32.99 -11.83 -25.01
N TRP A 606 33.41 -11.62 -23.76
CA TRP A 606 32.86 -12.34 -22.62
C TRP A 606 31.37 -12.00 -22.38
N ARG A 607 31.00 -10.72 -22.51
CA ARG A 607 29.60 -10.33 -22.41
C ARG A 607 28.73 -11.05 -23.48
N HIS A 608 29.20 -11.18 -24.70
CA HIS A 608 28.54 -11.93 -25.77
C HIS A 608 28.40 -13.42 -25.43
N GLU A 609 29.45 -14.04 -24.87
CA GLU A 609 29.41 -15.43 -24.40
C GLU A 609 28.30 -15.63 -23.35
N ILE A 610 28.22 -14.76 -22.34
CA ILE A 610 27.18 -14.83 -21.29
C ILE A 610 25.78 -14.68 -21.90
N VAL A 611 25.59 -13.69 -22.77
CA VAL A 611 24.30 -13.50 -23.46
C VAL A 611 23.94 -14.74 -24.30
N GLY A 612 24.91 -15.36 -24.96
CA GLY A 612 24.72 -16.61 -25.70
C GLY A 612 24.22 -17.78 -24.81
N LYS A 613 24.86 -17.95 -23.63
CA LYS A 613 24.41 -18.93 -22.61
C LYS A 613 22.99 -18.63 -22.15
N MET A 614 22.68 -17.36 -21.85
CA MET A 614 21.34 -16.93 -21.44
C MET A 614 20.28 -17.26 -22.50
N ARG A 615 20.51 -16.87 -23.76
CA ARG A 615 19.57 -17.14 -24.88
C ARG A 615 19.26 -18.61 -25.05
N THR A 616 20.26 -19.47 -24.92
CA THR A 616 20.10 -20.91 -25.05
C THR A 616 19.23 -21.49 -23.92
N ASN A 617 19.43 -21.00 -22.70
CA ASN A 617 18.92 -21.64 -21.48
C ASN A 617 17.69 -20.96 -20.89
N LYS A 618 17.37 -19.68 -21.23
CA LYS A 618 16.27 -18.94 -20.59
C LYS A 618 14.89 -19.59 -20.67
N LYS A 619 14.67 -20.49 -21.63
CA LYS A 619 13.42 -21.25 -21.73
C LYS A 619 13.13 -22.13 -20.51
N THR A 620 14.17 -22.53 -19.75
CA THR A 620 14.02 -23.39 -18.58
C THR A 620 13.31 -22.72 -17.40
N ILE A 621 13.32 -21.39 -17.34
CA ILE A 621 12.69 -20.62 -16.23
C ILE A 621 11.23 -20.24 -16.50
N TYR A 622 10.71 -20.53 -17.69
CA TYR A 622 9.34 -20.22 -18.06
C TYR A 622 8.48 -21.48 -18.16
N ASN A 623 7.19 -21.32 -17.83
CA ASN A 623 6.17 -22.38 -17.89
C ASN A 623 6.59 -23.64 -17.14
N ASP A 624 7.12 -23.47 -15.94
CA ASP A 624 7.58 -24.58 -15.11
C ASP A 624 6.40 -25.32 -14.44
N ASP A 625 6.01 -26.45 -15.02
CA ASP A 625 4.92 -27.28 -14.49
C ASP A 625 5.31 -28.01 -13.20
N GLN A 626 6.62 -28.22 -12.93
CA GLN A 626 7.07 -28.88 -11.69
C GLN A 626 6.69 -28.05 -10.46
N ALA A 627 6.72 -26.73 -10.57
CA ALA A 627 6.27 -25.82 -9.51
C ALA A 627 4.79 -26.05 -9.17
N ILE A 628 3.93 -26.19 -10.19
CA ILE A 628 2.49 -26.46 -10.00
C ILE A 628 2.27 -27.85 -9.38
N ARG A 629 2.93 -28.90 -9.93
CA ARG A 629 2.82 -30.25 -9.36
C ARG A 629 3.38 -30.31 -7.92
N GLY A 630 4.40 -29.52 -7.60
CA GLY A 630 4.90 -29.36 -6.23
C GLY A 630 3.88 -28.74 -5.29
N LEU A 631 3.19 -27.72 -5.74
CA LEU A 631 2.11 -27.09 -4.99
C LEU A 631 0.95 -28.08 -4.74
N GLU A 632 0.52 -28.80 -5.76
CA GLU A 632 -0.56 -29.82 -5.63
C GLU A 632 -0.24 -30.86 -4.58
N ARG A 633 0.97 -31.47 -4.62
CA ARG A 633 1.41 -32.42 -3.59
C ARG A 633 1.32 -31.83 -2.19
N PHE A 634 1.84 -30.62 -2.00
CA PHE A 634 1.73 -29.92 -0.71
C PHE A 634 0.28 -29.71 -0.27
N LEU A 635 -0.62 -29.30 -1.16
CA LEU A 635 -2.04 -29.07 -0.84
C LEU A 635 -2.75 -30.37 -0.41
N ILE A 636 -2.46 -31.49 -1.06
CA ILE A 636 -2.97 -32.82 -0.70
C ILE A 636 -2.48 -33.21 0.70
N ASP A 637 -1.17 -33.10 0.95
CA ASP A 637 -0.55 -33.43 2.23
C ASP A 637 -1.08 -32.55 3.38
N ALA A 638 -1.27 -31.25 3.14
CA ALA A 638 -1.79 -30.31 4.13
C ALA A 638 -3.24 -30.60 4.54
N CYS A 639 -4.02 -31.23 3.66
CA CYS A 639 -5.37 -31.73 3.95
C CYS A 639 -5.40 -33.11 4.62
N GLY A 640 -4.24 -33.78 4.79
CA GLY A 640 -4.15 -35.10 5.42
C GLY A 640 -4.63 -36.22 4.52
N ARG A 641 -4.68 -36.03 3.20
CA ARG A 641 -4.83 -37.12 2.23
C ARG A 641 -3.45 -37.77 2.02
N ALA A 642 -3.41 -39.07 2.05
CA ALA A 642 -2.22 -39.79 1.57
C ALA A 642 -2.12 -39.58 0.06
N SER A 643 -0.96 -39.09 -0.41
CA SER A 643 -0.62 -38.92 -1.82
C SER A 643 -0.52 -40.25 -2.56
#